data_c24a4b22b2d4c08611e03f17b53c2b94
#
_entry.id   c24a4b22b2d4c08611e03f17b53c2b94
#
_cell.length_a   1.000
_cell.length_b   1.000
_cell.length_c   1.000
_cell.angle_alpha   90.00
_cell.angle_beta   90.00
_cell.angle_gamma   90.00
#
_symmetry.space_group_name_H-M   'P 1'
#
loop_
_entity.id
_entity.type
_entity.pdbx_description
1 polymer ?
#
loop_
_entity_poly.entity_id
_entity_poly.type
_entity_poly.pdbx_seq_one_letter_code
_entity_poly.pdbx_strand_id
1 'polypeptide(L)'
;MSKVVTKSRMQELLDQGQSVWLDYLRRGMLASGELQRMIDDGLRGMTSNPTIFEHAIGGSTDYDEALARVASSSRTDREVFESLAVEDVCSAADLFRPVYEGSQGADGFVSLEVSPTLARDTAATIAEARRLWAAVDRPNVMIKVPGTRDGWPAIERLLTDGINVNITLLFSLEHYREVAEAYLRALEARRKAGQPIDRVASVASFFVSRVDTEVDRRLDATPAAPRDLRGKVAIANAQLAYAWFRALLDGPRWRPLAAGGGAKPQRLLWASTGTKDPAYSDVLYVDSLIGADTINTVPPQTLQLFEDHGTVRRTLPGDATEARRVMDRLSTVMAFSDVTDVLEKEGIDKFAHSFETLLGVIATKRKALAASTPPLPRHSAEFHAFEQAVALRLAELERTDVPKRIWGHDPTVWKPDPNTPEISDRLGWLNVGEMMAQQVKALSGFADEIRREFDRVVLCGMGGSSLAPEVLWRTFGRRQGYPALTVLDSTDPRAVAAALAGDDSTRTLFLVSSKSGTTQETDCLYRHFWERTGGRGAQFVAITDPDTPLAALAATRQFRRTFLNPKDIGGRYSALSYFGLVPAALIGVDVSQLLHRAHRMSEACAAFVPAGQNPAVWLGAILGEAALAGRNKATFVLSPGIGSFGLWVEQLIAESTGKEGKGILPVAGEPLGPPDVYGRDRVFVELSLPGESDDAVQGRLRALNAAGHPVVRLTLEDRYDLGQEFFHWEFATAVAGAILRINAFDQPNVAESKQNTKEVLAGRKPPTPASSASELDRFFAAIKPGDYLALMAYLPPTPQNDRRLAVAREKLRDRLKVATTLGYGPRFLHSTGQVHKGGPPVGHFLQIIERVEQDVSIPGLPYTFGQLESAQAEGDLLALRGRGRPAVRIDGLGLLER
;
A
#
# COMPACT_ATOMS: atom_id res chain seq x y z
N MET A 1 15.03 41.03 20.72
CA MET A 1 14.32 40.54 21.91
C MET A 1 14.02 39.08 21.69
N SER A 2 14.70 38.17 22.36
CA SER A 2 14.41 36.73 22.32
C SER A 2 13.02 36.55 22.94
N LYS A 3 12.10 35.96 22.16
CA LYS A 3 10.83 35.52 22.74
C LYS A 3 11.18 34.52 23.86
N VAL A 4 10.85 34.85 25.10
CA VAL A 4 10.84 33.88 26.18
C VAL A 4 9.76 32.84 25.79
N VAL A 5 10.17 31.66 25.36
CA VAL A 5 9.25 30.53 25.12
C VAL A 5 8.79 30.08 26.49
N THR A 6 7.56 30.43 26.88
CA THR A 6 6.93 29.93 28.10
C THR A 6 6.75 28.42 27.93
N LYS A 7 7.27 27.62 28.87
CA LYS A 7 7.03 26.16 28.91
C LYS A 7 5.53 25.87 29.01
N SER A 8 5.06 24.81 28.33
CA SER A 8 3.72 24.27 28.59
C SER A 8 3.64 23.65 29.98
N ARG A 9 2.43 23.53 30.53
CA ARG A 9 2.28 22.86 31.85
C ARG A 9 2.68 21.38 31.77
N MET A 10 2.54 20.73 30.61
CA MET A 10 3.09 19.38 30.39
C MET A 10 4.61 19.33 30.55
N GLN A 11 5.33 20.33 30.03
CA GLN A 11 6.80 20.44 30.22
C GLN A 11 7.15 20.75 31.68
N GLU A 12 6.35 21.54 32.37
CA GLU A 12 6.53 21.79 33.79
C GLU A 12 6.29 20.53 34.65
N LEU A 13 5.32 19.69 34.31
CA LEU A 13 5.11 18.38 34.97
C LEU A 13 6.29 17.46 34.78
N LEU A 14 6.89 17.43 33.58
CA LEU A 14 8.12 16.65 33.31
C LEU A 14 9.27 17.12 34.22
N ASP A 15 9.41 18.42 34.48
CA ASP A 15 10.40 18.95 35.41
C ASP A 15 10.13 18.49 36.88
N GLN A 16 8.87 18.15 37.21
CA GLN A 16 8.51 17.55 38.51
C GLN A 16 8.71 16.01 38.51
N GLY A 17 9.07 15.40 37.37
CA GLY A 17 9.27 13.97 37.21
C GLY A 17 7.98 13.19 36.93
N GLN A 18 6.90 13.85 36.53
CA GLN A 18 5.66 13.21 36.11
C GLN A 18 5.47 13.34 34.60
N SER A 19 5.20 12.23 33.95
CA SER A 19 4.87 12.17 32.49
C SER A 19 3.37 12.35 32.26
N VAL A 20 3.01 13.09 31.22
CA VAL A 20 1.62 13.18 30.76
C VAL A 20 1.43 12.22 29.60
N TRP A 21 0.45 11.36 29.70
CA TRP A 21 -0.04 10.51 28.62
C TRP A 21 -1.44 10.95 28.23
N LEU A 22 -1.82 10.79 26.95
CA LEU A 22 -3.15 11.12 26.47
C LEU A 22 -4.05 9.90 26.56
N ASP A 23 -5.22 10.02 27.24
CA ASP A 23 -6.25 8.96 27.25
C ASP A 23 -7.22 9.15 26.08
N TYR A 24 -6.69 9.04 24.86
CA TYR A 24 -7.41 9.21 23.61
C TYR A 24 -6.59 8.75 22.43
N LEU A 25 -7.24 8.20 21.40
CA LEU A 25 -6.63 7.86 20.12
C LEU A 25 -7.70 7.95 19.03
N ARG A 26 -7.39 8.66 17.95
CA ARG A 26 -8.25 8.78 16.78
C ARG A 26 -7.39 8.93 15.53
N ARG A 27 -7.76 8.23 14.45
CA ARG A 27 -7.03 8.23 13.18
C ARG A 27 -6.77 9.64 12.62
N GLY A 28 -7.77 10.52 12.67
CA GLY A 28 -7.65 11.90 12.18
C GLY A 28 -6.58 12.73 12.89
N MET A 29 -6.31 12.51 14.19
CA MET A 29 -5.23 13.22 14.89
C MET A 29 -3.83 12.75 14.46
N LEU A 30 -3.70 11.49 14.06
CA LEU A 30 -2.45 10.94 13.52
C LEU A 30 -2.16 11.57 12.15
N ALA A 31 -3.16 11.60 11.28
CA ALA A 31 -3.03 12.12 9.91
C ALA A 31 -2.86 13.65 9.84
N SER A 32 -3.44 14.42 10.79
CA SER A 32 -3.38 15.90 10.80
C SER A 32 -2.10 16.49 11.39
N GLY A 33 -1.21 15.65 11.95
CA GLY A 33 -0.04 16.08 12.69
C GLY A 33 -0.35 16.66 14.07
N GLU A 34 -1.58 16.51 14.56
CA GLU A 34 -2.01 16.97 15.89
C GLU A 34 -1.22 16.27 16.99
N LEU A 35 -1.09 14.93 16.90
CA LEU A 35 -0.31 14.17 17.87
C LEU A 35 1.16 14.59 17.91
N GLN A 36 1.77 14.87 16.75
CA GLN A 36 3.17 15.31 16.70
C GLN A 36 3.35 16.65 17.45
N ARG A 37 2.44 17.61 17.27
CA ARG A 37 2.49 18.89 18.01
C ARG A 37 2.38 18.68 19.51
N MET A 38 1.49 17.80 19.97
CA MET A 38 1.36 17.49 21.40
C MET A 38 2.63 16.83 21.97
N ILE A 39 3.30 15.97 21.20
CA ILE A 39 4.60 15.37 21.57
C ILE A 39 5.67 16.45 21.73
N ASP A 40 5.73 17.39 20.80
CA ASP A 40 6.67 18.52 20.84
C ASP A 40 6.41 19.42 22.06
N ASP A 41 5.13 19.60 22.45
CA ASP A 41 4.68 20.35 23.62
C ASP A 41 4.87 19.59 24.95
N GLY A 42 5.29 18.34 24.94
CA GLY A 42 5.64 17.61 26.16
C GLY A 42 4.83 16.34 26.44
N LEU A 43 3.94 15.91 25.55
CA LEU A 43 3.25 14.63 25.69
C LEU A 43 4.24 13.46 25.61
N ARG A 44 4.08 12.44 26.47
CA ARG A 44 5.07 11.35 26.61
C ARG A 44 4.52 9.95 26.36
N GLY A 45 3.25 9.79 26.10
CA GLY A 45 2.65 8.51 25.79
C GLY A 45 1.16 8.61 25.55
N MET A 46 0.53 7.45 25.35
CA MET A 46 -0.88 7.37 24.99
C MET A 46 -1.52 6.08 25.50
N THR A 47 -2.77 6.17 25.95
CA THR A 47 -3.59 5.01 26.30
C THR A 47 -4.81 4.91 25.39
N SER A 48 -5.19 3.69 25.05
CA SER A 48 -6.45 3.39 24.38
C SER A 48 -7.28 2.39 25.19
N ASN A 49 -8.54 2.30 24.88
CA ASN A 49 -9.48 1.33 25.43
C ASN A 49 -10.71 1.20 24.51
N PRO A 50 -11.58 0.18 24.67
CA PRO A 50 -12.75 0.00 23.82
C PRO A 50 -13.68 1.21 23.73
N THR A 51 -13.87 1.96 24.82
CA THR A 51 -14.73 3.15 24.82
C THR A 51 -14.15 4.28 23.96
N ILE A 52 -12.83 4.45 23.97
CA ILE A 52 -12.15 5.43 23.10
C ILE A 52 -12.38 5.09 21.63
N PHE A 53 -12.19 3.83 21.24
CA PHE A 53 -12.42 3.40 19.86
C PHE A 53 -13.91 3.44 19.48
N GLU A 54 -14.83 3.12 20.41
CA GLU A 54 -16.26 3.29 20.20
C GLU A 54 -16.59 4.72 19.77
N HIS A 55 -16.13 5.71 20.54
CA HIS A 55 -16.35 7.12 20.23
C HIS A 55 -15.60 7.57 18.98
N ALA A 56 -14.38 7.13 18.76
CA ALA A 56 -13.58 7.51 17.60
C ALA A 56 -14.19 6.96 16.29
N ILE A 57 -14.56 5.68 16.25
CA ILE A 57 -15.14 5.03 15.07
C ILE A 57 -16.59 5.45 14.86
N GLY A 58 -17.39 5.49 15.94
CA GLY A 58 -18.80 5.86 15.86
C GLY A 58 -19.05 7.35 15.62
N GLY A 59 -18.24 8.21 16.21
CA GLY A 59 -18.43 9.66 16.21
C GLY A 59 -17.71 10.42 15.10
N SER A 60 -17.00 9.74 14.20
CA SER A 60 -16.25 10.38 13.10
C SER A 60 -16.36 9.62 11.79
N THR A 61 -15.95 10.26 10.71
CA THR A 61 -15.77 9.64 9.38
C THR A 61 -14.34 9.18 9.12
N ASP A 62 -13.44 9.32 10.07
CA ASP A 62 -12.01 9.00 9.94
C ASP A 62 -11.74 7.53 9.59
N TYR A 63 -12.66 6.64 9.91
CA TYR A 63 -12.59 5.20 9.71
C TYR A 63 -13.46 4.71 8.54
N ASP A 64 -14.29 5.57 7.95
CA ASP A 64 -15.29 5.14 6.95
C ASP A 64 -14.61 4.58 5.70
N GLU A 65 -13.50 5.16 5.27
CA GLU A 65 -12.72 4.62 4.16
C GLU A 65 -12.13 3.24 4.48
N ALA A 66 -11.52 3.07 5.66
CA ALA A 66 -10.98 1.79 6.09
C ALA A 66 -12.07 0.72 6.28
N LEU A 67 -13.24 1.10 6.78
CA LEU A 67 -14.41 0.21 6.90
C LEU A 67 -15.03 -0.13 5.55
N ALA A 68 -15.07 0.80 4.60
CA ALA A 68 -15.52 0.55 3.24
C ALA A 68 -14.67 -0.52 2.54
N ARG A 69 -13.35 -0.49 2.76
CA ARG A 69 -12.39 -1.46 2.23
C ARG A 69 -12.73 -2.90 2.60
N VAL A 70 -13.19 -3.11 3.83
CA VAL A 70 -13.51 -4.44 4.37
C VAL A 70 -15.00 -4.71 4.48
N ALA A 71 -15.84 -3.81 3.96
CA ALA A 71 -17.29 -3.87 4.14
C ALA A 71 -17.91 -5.18 3.66
N SER A 72 -17.45 -5.71 2.53
CA SER A 72 -17.91 -6.97 1.92
C SER A 72 -17.01 -8.17 2.23
N SER A 73 -15.99 -8.02 3.09
CA SER A 73 -15.10 -9.12 3.45
C SER A 73 -15.77 -10.14 4.36
N SER A 74 -15.29 -11.39 4.36
CA SER A 74 -15.74 -12.45 5.28
C SER A 74 -15.25 -12.29 6.72
N ARG A 75 -14.48 -11.23 7.04
CA ARG A 75 -13.96 -10.95 8.36
C ARG A 75 -15.08 -10.66 9.35
N THR A 76 -14.89 -11.14 10.57
CA THR A 76 -15.73 -10.78 11.70
C THR A 76 -15.51 -9.31 12.08
N ASP A 77 -16.50 -8.67 12.68
CA ASP A 77 -16.39 -7.28 13.13
C ASP A 77 -15.28 -7.10 14.17
N ARG A 78 -14.97 -8.14 14.93
CA ARG A 78 -13.84 -8.20 15.86
C ARG A 78 -12.49 -8.15 15.11
N GLU A 79 -12.30 -8.95 14.06
CA GLU A 79 -11.06 -8.93 13.25
C GLU A 79 -10.88 -7.60 12.53
N VAL A 80 -11.98 -6.98 12.10
CA VAL A 80 -11.95 -5.63 11.51
C VAL A 80 -11.53 -4.60 12.56
N PHE A 81 -12.14 -4.62 13.74
CA PHE A 81 -11.73 -3.74 14.84
C PHE A 81 -10.25 -3.88 15.17
N GLU A 82 -9.79 -5.11 15.35
CA GLU A 82 -8.39 -5.38 15.69
C GLU A 82 -7.42 -4.83 14.62
N SER A 83 -7.75 -5.00 13.35
CA SER A 83 -6.93 -4.44 12.25
C SER A 83 -6.83 -2.92 12.35
N LEU A 84 -7.96 -2.22 12.56
CA LEU A 84 -7.99 -0.76 12.69
C LEU A 84 -7.20 -0.28 13.93
N ALA A 85 -7.38 -0.98 15.06
CA ALA A 85 -6.70 -0.61 16.31
C ALA A 85 -5.19 -0.85 16.22
N VAL A 86 -4.75 -1.95 15.60
CA VAL A 86 -3.33 -2.25 15.38
C VAL A 86 -2.69 -1.21 14.46
N GLU A 87 -3.33 -0.83 13.35
CA GLU A 87 -2.84 0.23 12.44
C GLU A 87 -2.64 1.56 13.17
N ASP A 88 -3.65 2.00 13.94
CA ASP A 88 -3.58 3.28 14.66
C ASP A 88 -2.54 3.26 15.78
N VAL A 89 -2.43 2.13 16.50
CA VAL A 89 -1.41 1.95 17.54
C VAL A 89 0.00 1.90 16.94
N CYS A 90 0.21 1.24 15.81
CA CYS A 90 1.49 1.26 15.08
C CYS A 90 1.88 2.69 14.70
N SER A 91 0.95 3.43 14.10
CA SER A 91 1.19 4.82 13.66
C SER A 91 1.51 5.73 14.84
N ALA A 92 0.78 5.61 15.96
CA ALA A 92 1.05 6.36 17.18
C ALA A 92 2.40 5.96 17.79
N ALA A 93 2.72 4.68 17.86
CA ALA A 93 3.98 4.16 18.37
C ALA A 93 5.19 4.66 17.56
N ASP A 94 5.06 4.74 16.25
CA ASP A 94 6.09 5.30 15.36
C ASP A 94 6.33 6.79 15.62
N LEU A 95 5.28 7.58 15.86
CA LEU A 95 5.41 9.00 16.26
C LEU A 95 6.07 9.16 17.64
N PHE A 96 5.78 8.28 18.60
CA PHE A 96 6.41 8.29 19.92
C PHE A 96 7.81 7.64 19.95
N ARG A 97 8.27 7.03 18.87
CA ARG A 97 9.55 6.34 18.81
C ARG A 97 10.75 7.22 19.23
N PRO A 98 10.87 8.49 18.80
CA PRO A 98 11.94 9.38 19.25
C PRO A 98 11.92 9.63 20.77
N VAL A 99 10.73 9.72 21.38
CA VAL A 99 10.58 9.86 22.84
C VAL A 99 11.06 8.60 23.55
N TYR A 100 10.68 7.43 23.05
CA TYR A 100 11.09 6.14 23.60
C TYR A 100 12.62 5.96 23.55
N GLU A 101 13.23 6.23 22.40
CA GLU A 101 14.69 6.10 22.25
C GLU A 101 15.43 7.14 23.10
N GLY A 102 14.98 8.41 23.08
CA GLY A 102 15.58 9.49 23.87
C GLY A 102 15.48 9.28 25.38
N SER A 103 14.40 8.64 25.85
CA SER A 103 14.21 8.26 27.27
C SER A 103 14.86 6.91 27.63
N GLN A 104 15.55 6.27 26.69
CA GLN A 104 16.11 4.92 26.86
C GLN A 104 15.06 3.87 27.29
N GLY A 105 13.85 3.97 26.75
CA GLY A 105 12.75 3.07 27.05
C GLY A 105 12.07 3.33 28.40
N ALA A 106 12.20 4.53 28.97
CA ALA A 106 11.47 4.91 30.18
C ALA A 106 10.11 5.55 29.87
N ASP A 107 9.90 6.08 28.68
CA ASP A 107 8.66 6.74 28.22
C ASP A 107 8.42 6.53 26.72
N GLY A 108 7.43 7.17 26.14
CA GLY A 108 7.12 7.06 24.71
C GLY A 108 6.27 5.83 24.36
N PHE A 109 5.47 5.34 25.30
CA PHE A 109 4.65 4.15 25.11
C PHE A 109 3.25 4.47 24.59
N VAL A 110 2.71 3.51 23.81
CA VAL A 110 1.31 3.45 23.37
C VAL A 110 0.70 2.13 23.85
N SER A 111 -0.50 2.17 24.44
CA SER A 111 -1.15 0.97 24.98
C SER A 111 -2.27 0.46 24.07
N LEU A 112 -2.31 -0.88 23.86
CA LEU A 112 -3.38 -1.62 23.21
C LEU A 112 -3.97 -2.64 24.19
N GLU A 113 -5.29 -2.62 24.40
CA GLU A 113 -5.97 -3.45 25.39
C GLU A 113 -6.41 -4.79 24.79
N VAL A 114 -6.22 -5.90 25.54
CA VAL A 114 -6.84 -7.19 25.23
C VAL A 114 -8.36 -7.10 25.34
N SER A 115 -9.10 -8.03 24.73
CA SER A 115 -10.54 -8.04 24.84
C SER A 115 -10.99 -8.08 26.30
N PRO A 116 -11.86 -7.15 26.75
CA PRO A 116 -12.35 -7.12 28.12
C PRO A 116 -13.14 -8.39 28.52
N THR A 117 -13.64 -9.14 27.54
CA THR A 117 -14.32 -10.42 27.79
C THR A 117 -13.41 -11.49 28.37
N LEU A 118 -12.08 -11.29 28.29
CA LEU A 118 -11.05 -12.23 28.79
C LEU A 118 -10.58 -11.91 30.22
N ALA A 119 -11.14 -10.90 30.87
CA ALA A 119 -10.68 -10.43 32.18
C ALA A 119 -10.67 -11.51 33.29
N ARG A 120 -11.35 -12.65 33.09
CA ARG A 120 -11.41 -13.78 34.02
C ARG A 120 -10.83 -15.07 33.43
N ASP A 121 -10.14 -15.00 32.29
CA ASP A 121 -9.52 -16.16 31.64
C ASP A 121 -8.02 -15.88 31.43
N THR A 122 -7.22 -16.42 32.35
CA THR A 122 -5.76 -16.28 32.34
C THR A 122 -5.14 -16.79 31.03
N ALA A 123 -5.56 -17.96 30.54
CA ALA A 123 -4.95 -18.60 29.37
C ALA A 123 -5.28 -17.85 28.07
N ALA A 124 -6.54 -17.48 27.91
CA ALA A 124 -6.99 -16.69 26.75
C ALA A 124 -6.36 -15.28 26.75
N THR A 125 -6.24 -14.63 27.90
CA THR A 125 -5.53 -13.34 28.05
C THR A 125 -4.08 -13.44 27.60
N ILE A 126 -3.34 -14.46 28.00
CA ILE A 126 -1.95 -14.68 27.58
C ILE A 126 -1.87 -14.88 26.06
N ALA A 127 -2.75 -15.71 25.51
CA ALA A 127 -2.74 -16.02 24.09
C ALA A 127 -3.02 -14.76 23.23
N GLU A 128 -4.03 -13.99 23.59
CA GLU A 128 -4.39 -12.76 22.89
C GLU A 128 -3.31 -11.67 23.03
N ALA A 129 -2.78 -11.48 24.23
CA ALA A 129 -1.72 -10.51 24.48
C ALA A 129 -0.47 -10.78 23.62
N ARG A 130 -0.05 -12.05 23.51
CA ARG A 130 1.06 -12.46 22.64
C ARG A 130 0.78 -12.19 21.16
N ARG A 131 -0.44 -12.47 20.73
CA ARG A 131 -0.87 -12.26 19.35
C ARG A 131 -0.90 -10.76 19.00
N LEU A 132 -1.46 -9.92 19.86
CA LEU A 132 -1.48 -8.47 19.67
C LEU A 132 -0.08 -7.86 19.72
N TRP A 133 0.77 -8.32 20.64
CA TRP A 133 2.17 -7.89 20.70
C TRP A 133 2.92 -8.17 19.41
N ALA A 134 2.76 -9.39 18.87
CA ALA A 134 3.37 -9.77 17.60
C ALA A 134 2.77 -9.02 16.40
N ALA A 135 1.47 -8.70 16.43
CA ALA A 135 0.81 -7.98 15.36
C ALA A 135 1.24 -6.50 15.27
N VAL A 136 1.46 -5.85 16.41
CA VAL A 136 1.94 -4.45 16.42
C VAL A 136 3.44 -4.36 16.13
N ASP A 137 4.24 -5.30 16.60
CA ASP A 137 5.70 -5.39 16.36
C ASP A 137 6.44 -4.06 16.57
N ARG A 138 6.19 -3.40 17.72
CA ARG A 138 6.85 -2.15 18.11
C ARG A 138 7.35 -2.25 19.55
N PRO A 139 8.62 -1.89 19.86
CA PRO A 139 9.18 -2.04 21.22
C PRO A 139 8.57 -1.06 22.24
N ASN A 140 7.92 0.00 21.79
CA ASN A 140 7.27 1.00 22.62
C ASN A 140 5.75 0.84 22.69
N VAL A 141 5.27 -0.38 22.51
CA VAL A 141 3.87 -0.74 22.79
C VAL A 141 3.79 -1.39 24.17
N MET A 142 2.68 -1.20 24.86
CA MET A 142 2.28 -1.96 26.04
C MET A 142 0.96 -2.65 25.78
N ILE A 143 0.89 -3.96 26.04
CA ILE A 143 -0.38 -4.64 26.05
C ILE A 143 -1.10 -4.35 27.35
N LYS A 144 -2.33 -3.82 27.26
CA LYS A 144 -3.11 -3.45 28.43
C LYS A 144 -3.96 -4.63 28.91
N VAL A 145 -3.78 -5.02 30.17
CA VAL A 145 -4.36 -6.23 30.77
C VAL A 145 -5.05 -5.89 32.09
N PRO A 146 -6.28 -6.40 32.33
CA PRO A 146 -6.98 -6.19 33.61
C PRO A 146 -6.21 -6.75 34.81
N GLY A 147 -6.06 -5.94 35.87
CA GLY A 147 -5.40 -6.31 37.12
C GLY A 147 -6.29 -7.10 38.07
N THR A 148 -7.15 -7.97 37.59
CA THR A 148 -8.01 -8.86 38.35
C THR A 148 -7.19 -10.02 38.97
N ARG A 149 -7.77 -10.73 39.96
CA ARG A 149 -7.09 -11.92 40.53
C ARG A 149 -6.75 -12.96 39.48
N ASP A 150 -7.63 -13.20 38.50
CA ASP A 150 -7.39 -14.09 37.36
C ASP A 150 -6.37 -13.51 36.37
N GLY A 151 -6.21 -12.20 36.34
CA GLY A 151 -5.22 -11.48 35.50
C GLY A 151 -3.78 -11.54 36.04
N TRP A 152 -3.57 -11.65 37.37
CA TRP A 152 -2.22 -11.60 37.95
C TRP A 152 -1.26 -12.65 37.38
N PRO A 153 -1.63 -13.95 37.22
CA PRO A 153 -0.74 -14.93 36.61
C PRO A 153 -0.45 -14.63 35.12
N ALA A 154 -1.41 -14.04 34.38
CA ALA A 154 -1.19 -13.62 33.02
C ALA A 154 -0.17 -12.48 32.93
N ILE A 155 -0.29 -11.47 33.81
CA ILE A 155 0.64 -10.34 33.91
C ILE A 155 2.06 -10.82 34.18
N GLU A 156 2.26 -11.67 35.19
CA GLU A 156 3.57 -12.24 35.51
C GLU A 156 4.17 -13.01 34.34
N ARG A 157 3.36 -13.83 33.66
CA ARG A 157 3.80 -14.62 32.52
C ARG A 157 4.20 -13.73 31.33
N LEU A 158 3.41 -12.75 30.95
CA LEU A 158 3.68 -11.85 29.83
C LEU A 158 4.96 -11.03 30.06
N LEU A 159 5.14 -10.50 31.27
CA LEU A 159 6.36 -9.79 31.66
C LEU A 159 7.58 -10.71 31.64
N THR A 160 7.42 -11.97 32.04
CA THR A 160 8.48 -12.99 31.96
C THR A 160 8.83 -13.30 30.50
N ASP A 161 7.87 -13.30 29.60
CA ASP A 161 8.08 -13.46 28.16
C ASP A 161 8.77 -12.23 27.52
N GLY A 162 8.84 -11.08 28.23
CA GLY A 162 9.46 -9.83 27.75
C GLY A 162 8.47 -8.88 27.07
N ILE A 163 7.19 -9.11 27.24
CA ILE A 163 6.12 -8.24 26.73
C ILE A 163 5.88 -7.11 27.73
N ASN A 164 5.84 -5.87 27.25
CA ASN A 164 5.49 -4.71 28.08
C ASN A 164 4.00 -4.72 28.42
N VAL A 165 3.67 -4.44 29.69
CA VAL A 165 2.29 -4.54 30.19
C VAL A 165 1.84 -3.25 30.87
N ASN A 166 0.70 -2.72 30.41
CA ASN A 166 -0.08 -1.71 31.13
C ASN A 166 -1.18 -2.43 31.92
N ILE A 167 -1.13 -2.38 33.24
CA ILE A 167 -2.08 -3.10 34.10
C ILE A 167 -3.23 -2.16 34.44
N THR A 168 -4.46 -2.49 34.06
CA THR A 168 -5.64 -1.62 34.23
C THR A 168 -6.61 -2.14 35.30
N LEU A 169 -7.59 -1.32 35.67
CA LEU A 169 -8.62 -1.61 36.67
C LEU A 169 -8.08 -1.79 38.11
N LEU A 170 -7.03 -1.03 38.47
CA LEU A 170 -6.53 -1.01 39.83
C LEU A 170 -7.23 0.06 40.65
N PHE A 171 -7.88 -0.33 41.73
CA PHE A 171 -8.66 0.60 42.59
C PHE A 171 -8.15 0.70 44.01
N SER A 172 -7.18 -0.13 44.42
CA SER A 172 -6.64 -0.14 45.78
C SER A 172 -5.15 -0.34 45.82
N LEU A 173 -4.52 0.12 46.94
CA LEU A 173 -3.12 -0.24 47.25
C LEU A 173 -2.89 -1.76 47.28
N GLU A 174 -3.88 -2.54 47.73
CA GLU A 174 -3.76 -4.01 47.80
C GLU A 174 -3.61 -4.59 46.39
N HIS A 175 -4.48 -4.22 45.43
CA HIS A 175 -4.36 -4.66 44.05
C HIS A 175 -3.04 -4.21 43.43
N TYR A 176 -2.59 -2.98 43.73
CA TYR A 176 -1.31 -2.51 43.22
C TYR A 176 -0.12 -3.34 43.78
N ARG A 177 -0.14 -3.75 45.04
CA ARG A 177 0.89 -4.60 45.62
C ARG A 177 1.02 -5.92 44.89
N GLU A 178 -0.07 -6.58 44.62
CA GLU A 178 -0.08 -7.90 43.92
C GLU A 178 0.54 -7.80 42.53
N VAL A 179 0.19 -6.77 41.74
CA VAL A 179 0.74 -6.61 40.37
C VAL A 179 2.19 -6.12 40.39
N ALA A 180 2.61 -5.36 41.38
CA ALA A 180 4.01 -4.99 41.59
C ALA A 180 4.86 -6.20 41.99
N GLU A 181 4.33 -7.09 42.82
CA GLU A 181 4.97 -8.38 43.14
C GLU A 181 5.10 -9.28 41.90
N ALA A 182 4.08 -9.35 41.04
CA ALA A 182 4.14 -10.09 39.78
C ALA A 182 5.25 -9.54 38.86
N TYR A 183 5.38 -8.19 38.79
CA TYR A 183 6.46 -7.54 38.03
C TYR A 183 7.86 -7.90 38.59
N LEU A 184 8.05 -7.82 39.90
CA LEU A 184 9.32 -8.19 40.53
C LEU A 184 9.68 -9.65 40.23
N ARG A 185 8.73 -10.58 40.43
CA ARG A 185 8.95 -12.01 40.15
C ARG A 185 9.33 -12.26 38.70
N ALA A 186 8.67 -11.56 37.76
CA ALA A 186 8.98 -11.68 36.33
C ALA A 186 10.42 -11.20 36.03
N LEU A 187 10.83 -10.05 36.54
CA LEU A 187 12.21 -9.54 36.37
C LEU A 187 13.26 -10.45 37.00
N GLU A 188 12.98 -10.97 38.19
CA GLU A 188 13.86 -11.93 38.88
C GLU A 188 14.01 -13.24 38.08
N ALA A 189 12.89 -13.76 37.50
CA ALA A 189 12.88 -14.94 36.65
C ALA A 189 13.71 -14.74 35.38
N ARG A 190 13.50 -13.59 34.67
CA ARG A 190 14.28 -13.25 33.50
C ARG A 190 15.76 -13.13 33.77
N ARG A 191 16.13 -12.42 34.85
CA ARG A 191 17.52 -12.26 35.27
C ARG A 191 18.17 -13.62 35.58
N LYS A 192 17.44 -14.49 36.27
CA LYS A 192 17.90 -15.87 36.57
C LYS A 192 18.11 -16.67 35.30
N ALA A 193 17.31 -16.45 34.27
CA ALA A 193 17.40 -17.06 32.95
C ALA A 193 18.44 -16.39 32.01
N GLY A 194 19.18 -15.37 32.49
CA GLY A 194 20.13 -14.61 31.67
C GLY A 194 19.51 -13.73 30.59
N GLN A 195 18.22 -13.43 30.69
CA GLN A 195 17.50 -12.59 29.74
C GLN A 195 17.58 -11.11 30.13
N PRO A 196 17.59 -10.19 29.16
CA PRO A 196 17.64 -8.74 29.45
C PRO A 196 16.37 -8.27 30.14
N ILE A 197 16.52 -7.32 31.09
CA ILE A 197 15.43 -6.73 31.87
C ILE A 197 15.34 -5.20 31.73
N ASP A 198 16.28 -4.60 31.02
CA ASP A 198 16.40 -3.15 30.82
C ASP A 198 15.33 -2.55 29.88
N ARG A 199 14.71 -3.40 29.05
CA ARG A 199 13.68 -3.01 28.07
C ARG A 199 12.29 -3.58 28.39
N VAL A 200 12.13 -4.32 29.49
CA VAL A 200 10.83 -4.79 29.95
C VAL A 200 10.19 -3.71 30.81
N ALA A 201 9.11 -3.12 30.31
CA ALA A 201 8.43 -2.01 30.96
C ALA A 201 7.01 -2.41 31.45
N SER A 202 6.61 -1.86 32.58
CA SER A 202 5.24 -1.98 33.09
C SER A 202 4.76 -0.68 33.71
N VAL A 203 3.47 -0.41 33.58
CA VAL A 203 2.79 0.67 34.30
C VAL A 203 1.53 0.13 34.96
N ALA A 204 1.17 0.73 36.10
CA ALA A 204 0.01 0.35 36.91
C ALA A 204 -1.05 1.47 36.81
N SER A 205 -2.07 1.27 35.98
CA SER A 205 -3.19 2.23 35.81
C SER A 205 -4.09 2.20 37.04
N PHE A 206 -3.84 3.15 37.93
CA PHE A 206 -4.50 3.33 39.19
C PHE A 206 -5.66 4.33 39.05
N PHE A 207 -6.88 3.85 39.23
CA PHE A 207 -8.10 4.61 38.95
C PHE A 207 -8.46 5.52 40.09
N VAL A 208 -8.70 6.81 39.81
CA VAL A 208 -8.85 7.84 40.82
C VAL A 208 -10.33 8.28 40.99
N SER A 209 -10.88 9.05 40.04
CA SER A 209 -12.20 9.69 40.21
C SER A 209 -13.35 8.72 40.48
N ARG A 210 -13.29 7.48 39.97
CA ARG A 210 -14.33 6.47 40.20
C ARG A 210 -14.44 6.08 41.68
N VAL A 211 -13.29 6.08 42.40
CA VAL A 211 -13.28 5.79 43.85
C VAL A 211 -14.07 6.84 44.61
N ASP A 212 -13.79 8.14 44.40
CA ASP A 212 -14.55 9.19 45.04
C ASP A 212 -16.03 9.18 44.61
N THR A 213 -16.35 8.93 43.34
CA THR A 213 -17.74 8.84 42.90
C THR A 213 -18.52 7.78 43.67
N GLU A 214 -17.98 6.59 43.87
CA GLU A 214 -18.65 5.51 44.59
C GLU A 214 -18.64 5.75 46.10
N VAL A 215 -17.54 6.24 46.68
CA VAL A 215 -17.45 6.55 48.09
C VAL A 215 -18.43 7.70 48.43
N ASP A 216 -18.43 8.79 47.71
CA ASP A 216 -19.28 9.94 47.95
C ASP A 216 -20.77 9.56 47.85
N ARG A 217 -21.14 8.73 46.87
CA ARG A 217 -22.50 8.18 46.77
C ARG A 217 -22.91 7.40 48.00
N ARG A 218 -22.01 6.59 48.59
CA ARG A 218 -22.26 5.82 49.82
C ARG A 218 -22.28 6.72 51.06
N LEU A 219 -21.39 7.70 51.14
CA LEU A 219 -21.39 8.71 52.22
C LEU A 219 -22.71 9.51 52.22
N ASP A 220 -23.20 9.88 51.03
CA ASP A 220 -24.47 10.61 50.88
C ASP A 220 -25.67 9.76 51.26
N ALA A 221 -25.64 8.46 51.09
CA ALA A 221 -26.69 7.54 51.48
C ALA A 221 -26.67 7.22 52.99
N THR A 222 -25.60 7.56 53.72
CA THR A 222 -25.43 7.21 55.13
C THR A 222 -25.63 8.46 56.02
N PRO A 223 -26.72 8.56 56.81
CA PRO A 223 -27.06 9.80 57.54
C PRO A 223 -25.98 10.35 58.47
N ALA A 224 -25.22 9.48 59.15
CA ALA A 224 -24.21 9.85 60.13
C ALA A 224 -22.78 9.89 59.55
N ALA A 225 -22.60 9.74 58.24
CA ALA A 225 -21.28 9.67 57.63
C ALA A 225 -20.58 11.07 57.63
N PRO A 226 -19.26 11.08 57.82
CA PRO A 226 -18.47 12.31 57.81
C PRO A 226 -18.36 12.91 56.40
N ARG A 227 -19.13 13.94 56.08
CA ARG A 227 -19.23 14.58 54.75
C ARG A 227 -17.93 15.27 54.32
N ASP A 228 -17.06 15.58 55.26
CA ASP A 228 -15.75 16.16 54.98
C ASP A 228 -14.73 15.19 54.34
N LEU A 229 -15.08 13.90 54.20
CA LEU A 229 -14.32 12.88 53.45
C LEU A 229 -14.59 12.94 51.94
N ARG A 230 -15.67 13.58 51.51
CA ARG A 230 -15.98 13.69 50.09
C ARG A 230 -14.85 14.31 49.30
N GLY A 231 -14.52 13.73 48.13
CA GLY A 231 -13.46 14.14 47.22
C GLY A 231 -12.04 13.99 47.76
N LYS A 232 -11.86 13.23 48.88
CA LYS A 232 -10.54 13.05 49.51
C LYS A 232 -10.06 11.60 49.53
N VAL A 233 -10.95 10.65 49.47
CA VAL A 233 -10.64 9.22 49.63
C VAL A 233 -9.82 8.69 48.46
N ALA A 234 -10.16 9.05 47.23
CA ALA A 234 -9.39 8.65 46.05
C ALA A 234 -7.96 9.20 46.10
N ILE A 235 -7.80 10.49 46.49
CA ILE A 235 -6.49 11.12 46.64
C ILE A 235 -5.70 10.43 47.73
N ALA A 236 -6.31 10.14 48.90
CA ALA A 236 -5.64 9.47 50.02
C ALA A 236 -5.18 8.04 49.62
N ASN A 237 -6.03 7.28 48.94
CA ASN A 237 -5.69 5.96 48.42
C ASN A 237 -4.50 6.01 47.44
N ALA A 238 -4.49 6.98 46.49
CA ALA A 238 -3.38 7.20 45.57
C ALA A 238 -2.09 7.63 46.28
N GLN A 239 -2.17 8.49 47.30
CA GLN A 239 -1.02 8.90 48.10
C GLN A 239 -0.41 7.72 48.90
N LEU A 240 -1.24 6.81 49.44
CA LEU A 240 -0.78 5.58 50.08
C LEU A 240 -0.09 4.64 49.07
N ALA A 241 -0.65 4.50 47.87
CA ALA A 241 -0.02 3.72 46.82
C ALA A 241 1.34 4.31 46.40
N TYR A 242 1.44 5.63 46.29
CA TYR A 242 2.70 6.31 45.97
C TYR A 242 3.74 6.14 47.10
N ALA A 243 3.38 6.30 48.35
CA ALA A 243 4.27 6.14 49.48
C ALA A 243 4.83 4.68 49.53
N TRP A 244 3.98 3.68 49.28
CA TRP A 244 4.41 2.28 49.17
C TRP A 244 5.32 2.06 47.98
N PHE A 245 5.01 2.60 46.80
CA PHE A 245 5.86 2.56 45.61
C PHE A 245 7.25 3.11 45.87
N ARG A 246 7.36 4.25 46.53
CA ARG A 246 8.68 4.83 46.91
C ARG A 246 9.46 3.89 47.84
N ALA A 247 8.80 3.31 48.83
CA ALA A 247 9.41 2.36 49.73
C ALA A 247 9.89 1.09 49.03
N LEU A 248 9.13 0.60 48.01
CA LEU A 248 9.51 -0.54 47.16
C LEU A 248 10.83 -0.26 46.39
N LEU A 249 10.97 0.94 45.82
CA LEU A 249 12.20 1.33 45.10
C LEU A 249 13.43 1.41 46.02
N ASP A 250 13.25 1.66 47.30
CA ASP A 250 14.31 1.64 48.30
C ASP A 250 14.56 0.24 48.87
N GLY A 251 13.73 -0.74 48.47
CA GLY A 251 13.75 -2.09 49.01
C GLY A 251 14.90 -2.97 48.51
N PRO A 252 15.26 -4.02 49.28
CA PRO A 252 16.41 -4.89 48.97
C PRO A 252 16.21 -5.74 47.73
N ARG A 253 14.98 -5.99 47.29
CA ARG A 253 14.70 -6.76 46.07
C ARG A 253 14.84 -5.90 44.81
N TRP A 254 14.43 -4.62 44.87
CA TRP A 254 14.48 -3.71 43.73
C TRP A 254 15.90 -3.24 43.38
N ARG A 255 16.66 -2.80 44.39
CA ARG A 255 18.00 -2.22 44.19
C ARG A 255 18.94 -3.06 43.30
N PRO A 256 19.03 -4.40 43.46
CA PRO A 256 19.85 -5.22 42.58
C PRO A 256 19.37 -5.31 41.15
N LEU A 257 18.06 -5.25 40.92
CA LEU A 257 17.47 -5.27 39.58
C LEU A 257 17.75 -3.93 38.84
N ALA A 258 17.64 -2.82 39.52
CA ALA A 258 17.93 -1.51 38.97
C ALA A 258 19.42 -1.30 38.71
N ALA A 259 20.29 -1.51 39.71
CA ALA A 259 21.72 -1.23 39.62
C ALA A 259 22.48 -2.23 38.71
N GLY A 260 22.10 -3.50 38.74
CA GLY A 260 22.85 -4.59 38.05
C GLY A 260 22.20 -5.03 36.73
N GLY A 261 20.96 -4.60 36.43
CA GLY A 261 20.22 -5.04 35.25
C GLY A 261 19.54 -3.92 34.49
N GLY A 262 19.61 -2.67 34.97
CA GLY A 262 18.97 -1.52 34.32
C GLY A 262 17.45 -1.56 34.31
N ALA A 263 16.82 -2.34 35.19
CA ALA A 263 15.37 -2.46 35.28
C ALA A 263 14.70 -1.09 35.50
N LYS A 264 13.59 -0.86 34.83
CA LYS A 264 12.74 0.33 34.97
C LYS A 264 11.70 0.09 36.08
N PRO A 265 11.30 1.10 36.88
CA PRO A 265 10.22 0.92 37.83
C PRO A 265 8.87 0.70 37.18
N GLN A 266 7.99 -0.09 37.78
CA GLN A 266 6.58 -0.12 37.42
C GLN A 266 5.94 1.15 37.95
N ARG A 267 5.87 2.17 37.08
CA ARG A 267 5.35 3.48 37.50
C ARG A 267 3.84 3.42 37.76
N LEU A 268 3.40 4.12 38.79
CA LEU A 268 1.98 4.41 38.98
C LEU A 268 1.51 5.35 37.87
N LEU A 269 0.45 4.95 37.20
CA LEU A 269 -0.22 5.72 36.17
C LEU A 269 -1.61 6.12 36.70
N TRP A 270 -1.79 7.39 36.98
CA TRP A 270 -3.07 7.93 37.43
C TRP A 270 -4.05 7.89 36.26
N ALA A 271 -5.10 7.09 36.41
CA ALA A 271 -6.14 6.89 35.39
C ALA A 271 -7.48 7.43 35.86
N SER A 272 -8.35 7.82 34.94
CA SER A 272 -9.66 8.42 35.27
C SER A 272 -9.51 9.67 36.13
N THR A 273 -8.68 10.63 35.71
CA THR A 273 -8.36 11.86 36.45
C THR A 273 -9.26 13.03 36.10
N GLY A 274 -10.19 12.88 35.15
CA GLY A 274 -11.27 13.87 34.93
C GLY A 274 -12.30 13.84 36.06
N THR A 275 -12.61 15.02 36.60
CA THR A 275 -13.59 15.20 37.68
C THR A 275 -15.00 14.88 37.21
N LYS A 276 -15.81 14.24 38.06
CA LYS A 276 -17.18 13.78 37.73
C LYS A 276 -18.23 14.61 38.47
N ASP A 277 -17.93 15.10 39.67
CA ASP A 277 -18.80 15.94 40.47
C ASP A 277 -18.50 17.43 40.16
N PRO A 278 -19.51 18.20 39.68
CA PRO A 278 -19.32 19.63 39.37
C PRO A 278 -19.02 20.51 40.58
N ALA A 279 -19.17 19.98 41.78
CA ALA A 279 -18.76 20.70 43.00
C ALA A 279 -17.24 20.73 43.23
N TYR A 280 -16.48 19.89 42.49
CA TYR A 280 -15.04 19.83 42.60
C TYR A 280 -14.36 20.61 41.47
N SER A 281 -13.13 21.06 41.72
CA SER A 281 -12.30 21.64 40.66
C SER A 281 -12.16 20.62 39.51
N ASP A 282 -12.30 21.06 38.30
CA ASP A 282 -12.23 20.24 37.07
C ASP A 282 -10.82 19.66 36.82
N VAL A 283 -9.79 20.16 37.50
CA VAL A 283 -8.41 19.67 37.53
C VAL A 283 -7.97 19.06 38.87
N LEU A 284 -8.92 18.82 39.80
CA LEU A 284 -8.65 18.37 41.18
C LEU A 284 -7.64 17.22 41.25
N TYR A 285 -7.86 16.15 40.49
CA TYR A 285 -7.01 14.96 40.58
C TYR A 285 -5.66 15.13 39.87
N VAL A 286 -5.58 15.98 38.85
CA VAL A 286 -4.30 16.29 38.19
C VAL A 286 -3.42 17.09 39.16
N ASP A 287 -3.92 18.18 39.73
CA ASP A 287 -3.20 19.07 40.67
C ASP A 287 -2.78 18.34 41.95
N SER A 288 -3.60 17.39 42.44
CA SER A 288 -3.37 16.70 43.72
C SER A 288 -2.41 15.52 43.65
N LEU A 289 -2.04 15.03 42.45
CA LEU A 289 -1.29 13.79 42.28
C LEU A 289 0.00 14.00 41.48
N ILE A 290 0.68 15.11 41.65
CA ILE A 290 1.95 15.42 40.98
C ILE A 290 3.12 14.91 41.82
N GLY A 291 3.92 13.98 41.24
CA GLY A 291 5.09 13.42 41.91
C GLY A 291 6.05 12.72 40.97
N ALA A 292 7.29 12.57 41.44
CA ALA A 292 8.34 11.92 40.64
C ALA A 292 8.04 10.43 40.37
N ASP A 293 8.48 9.95 39.20
CA ASP A 293 8.32 8.58 38.76
C ASP A 293 6.83 8.16 38.60
N THR A 294 5.94 9.10 38.30
CA THR A 294 4.53 8.83 38.03
C THR A 294 4.13 9.24 36.61
N ILE A 295 2.98 8.77 36.18
CA ILE A 295 2.35 9.12 34.92
C ILE A 295 0.93 9.60 35.21
N ASN A 296 0.42 10.54 34.45
CA ASN A 296 -0.99 10.90 34.47
C ASN A 296 -1.55 10.70 33.05
N THR A 297 -2.50 9.77 32.86
CA THR A 297 -3.20 9.63 31.59
C THR A 297 -4.47 10.45 31.62
N VAL A 298 -4.51 11.50 30.80
CA VAL A 298 -5.49 12.56 30.87
C VAL A 298 -6.37 12.59 29.63
N PRO A 299 -7.71 12.64 29.76
CA PRO A 299 -8.60 12.87 28.63
C PRO A 299 -8.33 14.25 27.98
N PRO A 300 -8.58 14.43 26.65
CA PRO A 300 -8.29 15.69 25.93
C PRO A 300 -8.90 16.91 26.60
N GLN A 301 -10.15 16.84 27.04
CA GLN A 301 -10.84 17.95 27.71
C GLN A 301 -10.17 18.32 29.05
N THR A 302 -9.82 17.34 29.88
CA THR A 302 -9.12 17.59 31.16
C THR A 302 -7.72 18.15 30.93
N LEU A 303 -7.02 17.68 29.87
CA LEU A 303 -5.71 18.21 29.51
C LEU A 303 -5.82 19.69 29.11
N GLN A 304 -6.82 20.06 28.32
CA GLN A 304 -7.05 21.45 27.91
C GLN A 304 -7.32 22.37 29.13
N LEU A 305 -8.15 21.92 30.07
CA LEU A 305 -8.44 22.64 31.28
C LEU A 305 -7.19 22.79 32.17
N PHE A 306 -6.38 21.72 32.24
CA PHE A 306 -5.15 21.78 33.00
C PHE A 306 -4.12 22.72 32.35
N GLU A 307 -3.98 22.73 31.04
CA GLU A 307 -3.12 23.69 30.31
C GLU A 307 -3.59 25.13 30.46
N ASP A 308 -4.89 25.35 30.67
CA ASP A 308 -5.44 26.69 30.89
C ASP A 308 -5.19 27.21 32.32
N HIS A 309 -5.55 26.46 33.36
CA HIS A 309 -5.54 26.96 34.75
C HIS A 309 -5.01 25.98 35.79
N GLY A 310 -4.49 24.80 35.44
CA GLY A 310 -3.90 23.83 36.35
C GLY A 310 -2.69 24.38 37.12
N THR A 311 -2.37 23.81 38.26
CA THR A 311 -1.27 24.27 39.14
C THR A 311 -0.18 23.21 39.22
N VAL A 312 1.00 23.49 38.65
CA VAL A 312 2.12 22.56 38.67
C VAL A 312 2.98 22.78 39.92
N ARG A 313 2.83 21.88 40.86
CA ARG A 313 3.68 21.77 42.05
C ARG A 313 3.67 20.34 42.56
N ARG A 314 4.75 19.89 43.19
CA ARG A 314 4.79 18.55 43.79
C ARG A 314 3.77 18.46 44.92
N THR A 315 2.75 17.60 44.80
CA THR A 315 1.65 17.42 45.76
C THR A 315 1.61 15.99 46.35
N LEU A 316 2.30 15.01 45.72
CA LEU A 316 2.47 13.71 46.34
C LEU A 316 3.48 13.78 47.48
N PRO A 317 3.06 13.51 48.74
CA PRO A 317 3.89 13.67 49.92
C PRO A 317 4.88 12.51 50.04
N GLY A 318 6.02 12.79 50.67
CA GLY A 318 6.95 11.72 51.13
C GLY A 318 6.38 10.97 52.34
N ASP A 319 5.52 11.59 53.16
CA ASP A 319 4.82 11.02 54.32
C ASP A 319 3.31 10.93 54.02
N ALA A 320 2.74 9.73 54.11
CA ALA A 320 1.32 9.47 53.88
C ALA A 320 0.47 9.46 55.19
N THR A 321 0.91 10.12 56.26
CA THR A 321 0.22 10.08 57.55
C THR A 321 -1.20 10.62 57.48
N GLU A 322 -1.40 11.74 56.76
CA GLU A 322 -2.75 12.29 56.57
C GLU A 322 -3.64 11.42 55.70
N ALA A 323 -3.10 10.81 54.63
CA ALA A 323 -3.81 9.85 53.82
C ALA A 323 -4.28 8.64 54.65
N ARG A 324 -3.45 8.12 55.56
CA ARG A 324 -3.85 7.07 56.49
C ARG A 324 -5.01 7.49 57.35
N ARG A 325 -4.98 8.69 57.96
CA ARG A 325 -6.09 9.23 58.77
C ARG A 325 -7.41 9.28 58.00
N VAL A 326 -7.37 9.70 56.69
CA VAL A 326 -8.56 9.70 55.86
C VAL A 326 -9.11 8.31 55.71
N MET A 327 -8.26 7.30 55.42
CA MET A 327 -8.69 5.90 55.24
C MET A 327 -9.14 5.26 56.56
N ASP A 328 -8.49 5.58 57.69
CA ASP A 328 -8.91 5.09 59.02
C ASP A 328 -10.30 5.65 59.38
N ARG A 329 -10.56 6.93 59.10
CA ARG A 329 -11.89 7.51 59.31
C ARG A 329 -12.93 6.89 58.37
N LEU A 330 -12.59 6.62 57.11
CA LEU A 330 -13.49 5.93 56.18
C LEU A 330 -13.85 4.53 56.71
N SER A 331 -12.88 3.81 57.27
CA SER A 331 -13.08 2.45 57.77
C SER A 331 -14.08 2.35 58.94
N THR A 332 -14.36 3.48 59.60
CA THR A 332 -15.39 3.53 60.67
C THR A 332 -16.81 3.52 60.11
N VAL A 333 -17.01 3.79 58.85
CA VAL A 333 -18.33 3.89 58.20
C VAL A 333 -18.57 2.90 57.08
N MET A 334 -17.50 2.44 56.41
CA MET A 334 -17.60 1.40 55.36
C MET A 334 -16.28 0.67 55.13
N ALA A 335 -16.35 -0.57 54.71
CA ALA A 335 -15.18 -1.31 54.27
C ALA A 335 -14.76 -0.82 52.86
N PHE A 336 -13.51 -0.40 52.70
CA PHE A 336 -13.00 0.10 51.41
C PHE A 336 -12.91 -1.02 50.38
N SER A 337 -12.70 -2.30 50.81
CA SER A 337 -12.77 -3.46 49.94
C SER A 337 -14.08 -3.60 49.20
N ASP A 338 -15.21 -3.33 49.86
CA ASP A 338 -16.56 -3.41 49.25
C ASP A 338 -16.74 -2.35 48.15
N VAL A 339 -16.04 -1.22 48.26
CA VAL A 339 -16.02 -0.18 47.22
C VAL A 339 -15.21 -0.66 46.02
N THR A 340 -14.02 -1.17 46.27
CA THR A 340 -13.10 -1.60 45.17
C THR A 340 -13.60 -2.84 44.43
N ASP A 341 -14.25 -3.80 45.13
CA ASP A 341 -14.84 -4.99 44.52
C ASP A 341 -15.99 -4.62 43.56
N VAL A 342 -16.85 -3.65 43.97
CA VAL A 342 -17.91 -3.12 43.12
C VAL A 342 -17.31 -2.42 41.88
N LEU A 343 -16.31 -1.58 42.08
CA LEU A 343 -15.67 -0.83 40.99
C LEU A 343 -14.94 -1.74 40.00
N GLU A 344 -14.31 -2.81 40.48
CA GLU A 344 -13.67 -3.80 39.61
C GLU A 344 -14.73 -4.49 38.73
N LYS A 345 -15.80 -4.99 39.35
CA LYS A 345 -16.89 -5.64 38.62
C LYS A 345 -17.54 -4.70 37.58
N GLU A 346 -17.93 -3.50 38.04
CA GLU A 346 -18.54 -2.51 37.14
C GLU A 346 -17.57 -2.06 36.03
N GLY A 347 -16.27 -1.99 36.32
CA GLY A 347 -15.23 -1.67 35.35
C GLY A 347 -15.13 -2.71 34.23
N ILE A 348 -15.13 -3.99 34.59
CA ILE A 348 -15.15 -5.10 33.64
C ILE A 348 -16.43 -5.07 32.80
N ASP A 349 -17.61 -4.99 33.45
CA ASP A 349 -18.91 -5.00 32.78
C ASP A 349 -19.05 -3.81 31.82
N LYS A 350 -18.57 -2.62 32.21
CA LYS A 350 -18.61 -1.40 31.40
C LYS A 350 -17.70 -1.50 30.17
N PHE A 351 -16.48 -2.02 30.31
CA PHE A 351 -15.57 -2.19 29.19
C PHE A 351 -16.08 -3.28 28.23
N ALA A 352 -16.65 -4.38 28.74
CA ALA A 352 -17.27 -5.41 27.91
C ALA A 352 -18.45 -4.83 27.10
N HIS A 353 -19.32 -4.04 27.75
CA HIS A 353 -20.44 -3.37 27.08
C HIS A 353 -19.97 -2.39 25.99
N SER A 354 -18.97 -1.53 26.29
CA SER A 354 -18.39 -0.63 25.29
C SER A 354 -17.76 -1.40 24.11
N PHE A 355 -17.16 -2.55 24.37
CA PHE A 355 -16.62 -3.41 23.31
C PHE A 355 -17.73 -4.02 22.43
N GLU A 356 -18.81 -4.51 23.01
CA GLU A 356 -19.98 -5.00 22.25
C GLU A 356 -20.61 -3.87 21.42
N THR A 357 -20.79 -2.69 22.01
CA THR A 357 -21.30 -1.51 21.32
C THR A 357 -20.41 -1.13 20.13
N LEU A 358 -19.10 -1.10 20.33
CA LEU A 358 -18.10 -0.84 19.27
C LEU A 358 -18.24 -1.82 18.11
N LEU A 359 -18.36 -3.14 18.39
CA LEU A 359 -18.57 -4.13 17.35
C LEU A 359 -19.91 -3.91 16.62
N GLY A 360 -20.95 -3.54 17.32
CA GLY A 360 -22.24 -3.16 16.73
C GLY A 360 -22.16 -1.90 15.84
N VAL A 361 -21.39 -0.91 16.23
CA VAL A 361 -21.12 0.29 15.41
C VAL A 361 -20.38 -0.09 14.13
N ILE A 362 -19.33 -0.91 14.23
CA ILE A 362 -18.57 -1.40 13.07
C ILE A 362 -19.48 -2.19 12.13
N ALA A 363 -20.29 -3.13 12.64
CA ALA A 363 -21.24 -3.91 11.85
C ALA A 363 -22.22 -3.00 11.09
N THR A 364 -22.75 -1.97 11.77
CA THR A 364 -23.71 -1.02 11.18
C THR A 364 -23.05 -0.18 10.08
N LYS A 365 -21.87 0.38 10.34
CA LYS A 365 -21.12 1.15 9.34
C LYS A 365 -20.70 0.28 8.14
N ARG A 366 -20.19 -0.92 8.37
CA ARG A 366 -19.85 -1.88 7.30
C ARG A 366 -21.05 -2.19 6.42
N LYS A 367 -22.21 -2.46 7.02
CA LYS A 367 -23.43 -2.75 6.26
C LYS A 367 -23.88 -1.54 5.41
N ALA A 368 -23.80 -0.34 5.96
CA ALA A 368 -24.15 0.88 5.22
C ALA A 368 -23.16 1.14 4.07
N LEU A 369 -21.87 0.96 4.32
CA LEU A 369 -20.83 1.15 3.33
C LEU A 369 -20.84 0.06 2.25
N ALA A 370 -21.09 -1.21 2.61
CA ALA A 370 -21.27 -2.29 1.65
C ALA A 370 -22.42 -2.04 0.67
N ALA A 371 -23.51 -1.42 1.13
CA ALA A 371 -24.62 -1.06 0.27
C ALA A 371 -24.31 0.07 -0.73
N SER A 372 -23.30 0.88 -0.44
CA SER A 372 -22.86 2.01 -1.28
C SER A 372 -21.57 1.73 -2.06
N THR A 373 -20.86 0.65 -1.74
CA THR A 373 -19.59 0.27 -2.38
C THR A 373 -19.86 -0.83 -3.41
N PRO A 374 -19.51 -0.63 -4.70
CA PRO A 374 -19.62 -1.69 -5.70
C PRO A 374 -18.79 -2.92 -5.27
N PRO A 375 -19.25 -4.15 -5.52
CA PRO A 375 -18.48 -5.35 -5.21
C PRO A 375 -17.17 -5.39 -6.02
N LEU A 376 -16.18 -6.17 -5.55
CA LEU A 376 -15.01 -6.48 -6.37
C LEU A 376 -15.43 -7.24 -7.63
N PRO A 377 -14.66 -7.14 -8.74
CA PRO A 377 -14.95 -7.88 -9.95
C PRO A 377 -15.23 -9.35 -9.66
N ARG A 378 -16.25 -9.90 -10.31
CA ARG A 378 -16.55 -11.33 -10.20
C ARG A 378 -15.53 -12.10 -11.01
N HIS A 379 -14.77 -12.94 -10.35
CA HIS A 379 -13.76 -13.80 -10.95
C HIS A 379 -14.32 -15.23 -11.07
N SER A 380 -14.15 -15.82 -12.22
CA SER A 380 -14.43 -17.24 -12.43
C SER A 380 -13.47 -17.82 -13.46
N ALA A 381 -13.23 -19.12 -13.38
CA ALA A 381 -12.45 -19.80 -14.39
C ALA A 381 -12.95 -21.22 -14.60
N GLU A 382 -12.85 -21.68 -15.82
CA GLU A 382 -13.16 -23.04 -16.24
C GLU A 382 -11.86 -23.70 -16.70
N PHE A 383 -11.30 -24.58 -15.88
CA PHE A 383 -9.92 -25.06 -16.00
C PHE A 383 -9.78 -26.45 -16.60
N HIS A 384 -10.84 -27.26 -16.64
CA HIS A 384 -10.80 -28.68 -17.02
C HIS A 384 -9.74 -29.47 -16.21
N ALA A 385 -8.81 -30.15 -16.90
CA ALA A 385 -7.82 -31.04 -16.28
C ALA A 385 -6.76 -30.31 -15.40
N PHE A 386 -6.82 -28.96 -15.32
CA PHE A 386 -5.74 -28.28 -14.64
C PHE A 386 -6.17 -27.54 -13.34
N GLU A 387 -7.43 -27.72 -12.97
CA GLU A 387 -7.99 -27.18 -11.71
C GLU A 387 -7.22 -27.67 -10.48
N GLN A 388 -6.88 -28.95 -10.45
CA GLN A 388 -6.12 -29.53 -9.35
C GLN A 388 -4.71 -28.93 -9.21
N ALA A 389 -4.03 -28.66 -10.33
CA ALA A 389 -2.69 -28.03 -10.29
C ALA A 389 -2.75 -26.63 -9.70
N VAL A 390 -3.76 -25.83 -10.07
CA VAL A 390 -3.99 -24.49 -9.49
C VAL A 390 -4.30 -24.59 -8.00
N ALA A 391 -5.16 -25.51 -7.57
CA ALA A 391 -5.50 -25.70 -6.17
C ALA A 391 -4.28 -26.09 -5.33
N LEU A 392 -3.45 -27.01 -5.82
CA LEU A 392 -2.20 -27.39 -5.16
C LEU A 392 -1.20 -26.22 -5.09
N ARG A 393 -1.12 -25.42 -6.15
CA ARG A 393 -0.27 -24.22 -6.16
C ARG A 393 -0.75 -23.16 -5.13
N LEU A 394 -2.03 -22.91 -5.07
CA LEU A 394 -2.58 -21.99 -4.07
C LEU A 394 -2.27 -22.46 -2.63
N ALA A 395 -2.41 -23.75 -2.36
CA ALA A 395 -2.04 -24.31 -1.06
C ALA A 395 -0.52 -24.20 -0.76
N GLU A 396 0.33 -24.33 -1.79
CA GLU A 396 1.78 -24.11 -1.65
C GLU A 396 2.11 -22.65 -1.37
N LEU A 397 1.52 -21.70 -2.11
CA LEU A 397 1.72 -20.26 -1.91
C LEU A 397 1.27 -19.81 -0.53
N GLU A 398 0.17 -20.37 -0.01
CA GLU A 398 -0.29 -20.17 1.36
C GLU A 398 0.73 -20.70 2.37
N ARG A 399 1.12 -21.96 2.25
CA ARG A 399 2.07 -22.62 3.18
C ARG A 399 3.44 -21.94 3.23
N THR A 400 3.85 -21.31 2.15
CA THR A 400 5.14 -20.60 2.03
C THR A 400 5.03 -19.09 2.22
N ASP A 401 3.87 -18.61 2.68
CA ASP A 401 3.58 -17.19 3.00
C ASP A 401 3.91 -16.22 1.85
N VAL A 402 3.75 -16.65 0.59
CA VAL A 402 4.17 -15.84 -0.57
C VAL A 402 3.50 -14.48 -0.60
N PRO A 403 2.17 -14.31 -0.38
CA PRO A 403 1.55 -12.99 -0.34
C PRO A 403 2.19 -12.08 0.71
N LYS A 404 2.37 -12.59 1.94
CA LYS A 404 2.99 -11.83 3.04
C LYS A 404 4.44 -11.44 2.73
N ARG A 405 5.20 -12.33 2.09
CA ARG A 405 6.59 -12.09 1.71
C ARG A 405 6.72 -11.06 0.58
N ILE A 406 5.78 -11.04 -0.38
CA ILE A 406 5.71 -10.00 -1.41
C ILE A 406 5.51 -8.63 -0.75
N TRP A 407 4.53 -8.50 0.14
CA TRP A 407 4.27 -7.27 0.91
C TRP A 407 5.44 -6.90 1.84
N GLY A 408 6.18 -7.89 2.33
CA GLY A 408 7.41 -7.71 3.12
C GLY A 408 8.65 -7.38 2.29
N HIS A 409 8.51 -7.16 0.99
CA HIS A 409 9.60 -6.86 0.05
C HIS A 409 10.72 -7.92 0.04
N ASP A 410 10.37 -9.20 0.30
CA ASP A 410 11.34 -10.30 0.33
C ASP A 410 11.76 -10.73 -1.09
N PRO A 411 12.98 -10.43 -1.55
CA PRO A 411 13.44 -10.79 -2.90
C PRO A 411 13.55 -12.30 -3.12
N THR A 412 13.63 -13.07 -2.03
CA THR A 412 13.78 -14.53 -2.13
C THR A 412 12.50 -15.24 -2.57
N VAL A 413 11.40 -14.52 -2.73
CA VAL A 413 10.18 -14.99 -3.41
C VAL A 413 10.49 -15.37 -4.87
N TRP A 414 11.34 -14.59 -5.55
CA TRP A 414 11.65 -14.77 -6.98
C TRP A 414 13.02 -15.41 -7.23
N LYS A 415 14.03 -15.03 -6.45
CA LYS A 415 15.42 -15.53 -6.61
C LYS A 415 16.01 -15.91 -5.26
N PRO A 416 16.77 -17.03 -5.17
CA PRO A 416 17.33 -17.49 -3.90
C PRO A 416 18.32 -16.51 -3.26
N ASP A 417 19.04 -15.72 -4.06
CA ASP A 417 19.98 -14.70 -3.57
C ASP A 417 19.21 -13.42 -3.20
N PRO A 418 19.18 -13.02 -1.90
CA PRO A 418 18.50 -11.82 -1.44
C PRO A 418 19.10 -10.52 -1.99
N ASN A 419 20.31 -10.56 -2.53
CA ASN A 419 20.97 -9.42 -3.15
C ASN A 419 20.74 -9.34 -4.67
N THR A 420 19.87 -10.15 -5.24
CA THR A 420 19.53 -10.07 -6.67
C THR A 420 19.06 -8.65 -7.00
N PRO A 421 19.75 -7.93 -7.92
CA PRO A 421 19.40 -6.56 -8.24
C PRO A 421 18.01 -6.46 -8.88
N GLU A 422 17.45 -5.26 -8.80
CA GLU A 422 16.16 -4.93 -9.40
C GLU A 422 14.99 -5.82 -8.90
N ILE A 423 14.96 -6.17 -7.61
CA ILE A 423 13.80 -6.77 -6.93
C ILE A 423 13.36 -5.88 -5.78
N SER A 424 14.12 -5.82 -4.68
CA SER A 424 13.75 -5.08 -3.48
C SER A 424 13.57 -3.58 -3.71
N ASP A 425 14.32 -3.01 -4.67
CA ASP A 425 14.23 -1.63 -5.11
C ASP A 425 13.22 -1.39 -6.26
N ARG A 426 12.29 -2.32 -6.49
CA ARG A 426 11.25 -2.24 -7.53
C ARG A 426 9.85 -2.58 -7.02
N LEU A 427 9.63 -2.63 -5.72
CA LEU A 427 8.37 -3.04 -5.11
C LEU A 427 7.50 -1.87 -4.60
N GLY A 428 7.89 -0.61 -4.85
CA GLY A 428 7.13 0.59 -4.44
C GLY A 428 5.73 0.68 -5.05
N TRP A 429 5.44 -0.07 -6.12
CA TRP A 429 4.10 -0.15 -6.71
C TRP A 429 3.06 -0.76 -5.75
N LEU A 430 3.46 -1.55 -4.76
CA LEU A 430 2.57 -2.11 -3.75
C LEU A 430 1.83 -1.02 -2.96
N ASN A 431 2.50 0.08 -2.66
CA ASN A 431 1.97 1.17 -1.83
C ASN A 431 1.70 2.46 -2.63
N VAL A 432 1.92 2.46 -3.95
CA VAL A 432 1.80 3.66 -4.78
C VAL A 432 0.42 4.29 -4.76
N GLY A 433 -0.64 3.48 -4.65
CA GLY A 433 -2.02 3.95 -4.58
C GLY A 433 -2.28 4.86 -3.38
N GLU A 434 -1.79 4.48 -2.20
CA GLU A 434 -1.92 5.27 -0.96
C GLU A 434 -1.12 6.58 -1.04
N MET A 435 0.10 6.51 -1.54
CA MET A 435 0.94 7.69 -1.73
C MET A 435 0.30 8.67 -2.72
N MET A 436 -0.25 8.17 -3.82
CA MET A 436 -0.87 9.01 -4.85
C MET A 436 -2.25 9.55 -4.44
N ALA A 437 -2.96 8.88 -3.54
CA ALA A 437 -4.20 9.41 -2.96
C ALA A 437 -3.96 10.75 -2.25
N GLN A 438 -2.81 10.93 -1.62
CA GLN A 438 -2.41 12.20 -1.00
C GLN A 438 -2.12 13.30 -2.04
N GLN A 439 -1.86 12.95 -3.29
CA GLN A 439 -1.53 13.87 -4.37
C GLN A 439 -2.74 14.29 -5.22
N VAL A 440 -3.92 13.70 -5.01
CA VAL A 440 -5.13 13.94 -5.81
C VAL A 440 -5.47 15.43 -5.92
N LYS A 441 -5.44 16.15 -4.80
CA LYS A 441 -5.73 17.60 -4.78
C LYS A 441 -4.72 18.41 -5.62
N ALA A 442 -3.44 18.04 -5.56
CA ALA A 442 -2.38 18.71 -6.31
C ALA A 442 -2.49 18.39 -7.81
N LEU A 443 -2.84 17.17 -8.18
CA LEU A 443 -3.07 16.75 -9.56
C LEU A 443 -4.30 17.46 -10.17
N SER A 444 -5.41 17.48 -9.44
CA SER A 444 -6.64 18.16 -9.88
C SER A 444 -6.42 19.66 -10.03
N GLY A 445 -5.74 20.30 -9.08
CA GLY A 445 -5.40 21.72 -9.16
C GLY A 445 -4.49 22.04 -10.35
N PHE A 446 -3.52 21.17 -10.64
CA PHE A 446 -2.68 21.32 -11.83
C PHE A 446 -3.47 21.14 -13.13
N ALA A 447 -4.36 20.15 -13.20
CA ALA A 447 -5.23 19.98 -14.37
C ALA A 447 -6.16 21.18 -14.58
N ASP A 448 -6.67 21.79 -13.51
CA ASP A 448 -7.47 23.02 -13.57
C ASP A 448 -6.68 24.24 -14.03
N GLU A 449 -5.40 24.33 -13.73
CA GLU A 449 -4.47 25.33 -14.27
C GLU A 449 -4.31 25.14 -15.79
N ILE A 450 -3.94 23.92 -16.19
CA ILE A 450 -3.61 23.60 -17.59
C ILE A 450 -4.78 23.79 -18.54
N ARG A 451 -5.99 23.34 -18.19
CA ARG A 451 -7.17 23.44 -19.05
C ARG A 451 -7.61 24.87 -19.36
N ARG A 452 -7.13 25.89 -18.63
CA ARG A 452 -7.41 27.31 -18.91
C ARG A 452 -6.48 27.87 -19.98
N GLU A 453 -5.28 27.31 -20.15
CA GLU A 453 -4.27 27.82 -21.03
C GLU A 453 -4.06 26.97 -22.29
N PHE A 454 -4.28 25.66 -22.19
CA PHE A 454 -3.96 24.68 -23.22
C PHE A 454 -5.20 23.89 -23.64
N ASP A 455 -5.31 23.64 -24.96
CA ASP A 455 -6.38 22.84 -25.56
C ASP A 455 -5.92 21.43 -25.92
N ARG A 456 -4.58 21.25 -25.94
CA ARG A 456 -3.94 19.99 -26.31
C ARG A 456 -2.78 19.67 -25.38
N VAL A 457 -2.57 18.39 -25.16
CA VAL A 457 -1.41 17.80 -24.49
C VAL A 457 -0.77 16.79 -25.44
N VAL A 458 0.54 16.90 -25.68
CA VAL A 458 1.34 15.89 -26.39
C VAL A 458 2.24 15.21 -25.38
N LEU A 459 2.03 13.92 -25.16
CA LEU A 459 2.89 13.11 -24.29
C LEU A 459 3.98 12.47 -25.14
N CYS A 460 5.23 12.76 -24.83
CA CYS A 460 6.43 12.19 -25.43
C CYS A 460 7.03 11.17 -24.45
N GLY A 461 6.82 9.88 -24.69
CA GLY A 461 7.25 8.82 -23.78
C GLY A 461 7.26 7.45 -24.43
N MET A 462 7.87 6.46 -23.78
CA MET A 462 7.97 5.08 -24.30
C MET A 462 7.61 4.08 -23.22
N GLY A 463 6.99 2.96 -23.59
CA GLY A 463 6.67 1.85 -22.70
C GLY A 463 5.81 2.30 -21.51
N GLY A 464 6.25 2.06 -20.25
CA GLY A 464 5.52 2.44 -19.04
C GLY A 464 5.23 3.95 -18.93
N SER A 465 5.99 4.78 -19.64
CA SER A 465 5.75 6.24 -19.70
C SER A 465 4.65 6.66 -20.68
N SER A 466 4.13 5.75 -21.51
CA SER A 466 3.14 6.04 -22.56
C SER A 466 1.93 5.10 -22.55
N LEU A 467 2.09 3.82 -22.23
CA LEU A 467 1.05 2.81 -22.44
C LEU A 467 -0.13 2.95 -21.47
N ALA A 468 0.09 3.17 -20.18
CA ALA A 468 -1.01 3.43 -19.24
C ALA A 468 -1.74 4.74 -19.58
N PRO A 469 -1.07 5.87 -19.89
CA PRO A 469 -1.69 7.07 -20.45
C PRO A 469 -2.56 6.81 -21.71
N GLU A 470 -2.06 6.01 -22.64
CA GLU A 470 -2.80 5.64 -23.86
C GLU A 470 -4.05 4.82 -23.54
N VAL A 471 -3.95 3.85 -22.60
CA VAL A 471 -5.11 3.09 -22.13
C VAL A 471 -6.16 4.03 -21.53
N LEU A 472 -5.77 4.91 -20.62
CA LEU A 472 -6.69 5.82 -19.95
C LEU A 472 -7.32 6.81 -20.95
N TRP A 473 -6.53 7.32 -21.89
CA TRP A 473 -7.04 8.19 -22.96
C TRP A 473 -8.07 7.49 -23.85
N ARG A 474 -7.78 6.27 -24.31
CA ARG A 474 -8.69 5.52 -25.19
C ARG A 474 -9.96 5.04 -24.48
N THR A 475 -9.86 4.78 -23.17
CA THR A 475 -10.98 4.31 -22.35
C THR A 475 -11.93 5.46 -21.98
N PHE A 476 -11.40 6.58 -21.50
CA PHE A 476 -12.22 7.68 -20.96
C PHE A 476 -12.47 8.81 -21.98
N GLY A 477 -11.59 8.95 -22.96
CA GLY A 477 -11.57 10.13 -23.82
C GLY A 477 -11.23 11.41 -23.02
N ARG A 478 -11.55 12.56 -23.58
CA ARG A 478 -11.44 13.83 -22.85
C ARG A 478 -12.78 14.21 -22.21
N ARG A 479 -12.72 14.70 -20.99
CA ARG A 479 -13.87 15.38 -20.38
C ARG A 479 -14.07 16.76 -21.05
N GLN A 480 -15.31 17.20 -21.23
CA GLN A 480 -15.60 18.52 -21.76
C GLN A 480 -14.88 19.62 -20.97
N GLY A 481 -14.20 20.54 -21.66
CA GLY A 481 -13.44 21.62 -21.06
C GLY A 481 -12.01 21.24 -20.63
N TYR A 482 -11.57 20.01 -20.91
CA TYR A 482 -10.20 19.55 -20.71
C TYR A 482 -9.45 19.39 -22.04
N PRO A 483 -8.10 19.43 -22.06
CA PRO A 483 -7.31 19.26 -23.29
C PRO A 483 -7.51 17.89 -23.94
N ALA A 484 -7.29 17.80 -25.25
CA ALA A 484 -7.14 16.53 -25.94
C ALA A 484 -5.71 15.99 -25.72
N LEU A 485 -5.57 14.69 -25.51
CA LEU A 485 -4.26 14.02 -25.36
C LEU A 485 -3.87 13.34 -26.67
N THR A 486 -2.63 13.56 -27.09
CA THR A 486 -1.95 12.76 -28.11
C THR A 486 -0.77 12.07 -27.46
N VAL A 487 -0.76 10.74 -27.48
CA VAL A 487 0.40 9.95 -27.00
C VAL A 487 1.30 9.70 -28.20
N LEU A 488 2.54 10.18 -28.10
CA LEU A 488 3.54 10.03 -29.14
C LEU A 488 4.70 9.16 -28.61
N ASP A 489 4.65 7.90 -28.97
CA ASP A 489 5.63 6.87 -28.65
C ASP A 489 6.14 6.16 -29.90
N SER A 490 6.30 6.93 -30.95
CA SER A 490 6.84 6.53 -32.25
C SER A 490 7.93 7.47 -32.72
N THR A 491 8.89 6.92 -33.45
CA THR A 491 9.90 7.69 -34.21
C THR A 491 9.59 7.78 -35.69
N ASP A 492 8.43 7.27 -36.14
CA ASP A 492 7.93 7.46 -37.49
C ASP A 492 7.76 8.97 -37.77
N PRO A 493 8.46 9.54 -38.76
CA PRO A 493 8.41 11.00 -39.03
C PRO A 493 7.01 11.49 -39.42
N ARG A 494 6.15 10.62 -39.96
CA ARG A 494 4.75 10.94 -40.27
C ARG A 494 3.92 11.11 -39.00
N ALA A 495 4.16 10.25 -37.99
CA ALA A 495 3.51 10.37 -36.67
C ALA A 495 4.00 11.64 -35.93
N VAL A 496 5.30 11.93 -35.98
CA VAL A 496 5.88 13.15 -35.40
C VAL A 496 5.33 14.41 -36.03
N ALA A 497 5.26 14.45 -37.38
CA ALA A 497 4.69 15.58 -38.09
C ALA A 497 3.19 15.77 -37.82
N ALA A 498 2.43 14.67 -37.72
CA ALA A 498 0.98 14.70 -37.46
C ALA A 498 0.64 15.22 -36.05
N ALA A 499 1.54 15.06 -35.07
CA ALA A 499 1.29 15.47 -33.68
C ALA A 499 0.97 16.99 -33.51
N LEU A 500 1.45 17.83 -34.41
CA LEU A 500 1.16 19.28 -34.47
C LEU A 500 0.48 19.73 -35.77
N ALA A 501 0.04 18.81 -36.64
CA ALA A 501 -0.57 19.19 -37.91
C ALA A 501 -1.86 19.96 -37.68
N GLY A 502 -1.94 21.17 -38.28
CA GLY A 502 -3.13 22.00 -38.28
C GLY A 502 -3.43 22.79 -37.00
N ASP A 503 -2.55 22.76 -35.98
CA ASP A 503 -2.82 23.38 -34.69
C ASP A 503 -1.79 24.45 -34.28
N ASP A 504 -2.28 25.41 -33.49
CA ASP A 504 -1.43 26.40 -32.85
C ASP A 504 -0.57 25.75 -31.75
N SER A 505 0.74 25.68 -31.95
CA SER A 505 1.70 25.18 -30.95
C SER A 505 1.70 26.00 -29.66
N THR A 506 1.16 27.25 -29.67
CA THR A 506 1.13 28.11 -28.47
C THR A 506 0.15 27.60 -27.41
N ARG A 507 -0.88 26.83 -27.79
CA ARG A 507 -1.90 26.27 -26.93
C ARG A 507 -1.69 24.74 -26.72
N THR A 508 -0.46 24.26 -26.93
CA THR A 508 -0.09 22.85 -26.71
C THR A 508 0.88 22.73 -25.55
N LEU A 509 0.60 21.86 -24.60
CA LEU A 509 1.50 21.43 -23.51
C LEU A 509 2.19 20.13 -23.90
N PHE A 510 3.50 20.06 -23.67
CA PHE A 510 4.29 18.85 -23.92
C PHE A 510 4.68 18.17 -22.60
N LEU A 511 4.25 16.91 -22.44
CA LEU A 511 4.69 16.05 -21.33
C LEU A 511 5.89 15.24 -21.78
N VAL A 512 7.07 15.55 -21.27
CA VAL A 512 8.30 14.78 -21.51
C VAL A 512 8.37 13.71 -20.41
N SER A 513 8.10 12.47 -20.77
CA SER A 513 7.87 11.37 -19.82
C SER A 513 8.92 10.29 -19.98
N SER A 514 9.85 10.16 -19.03
CA SER A 514 10.92 9.16 -19.05
C SER A 514 11.41 8.87 -17.64
N LYS A 515 11.26 7.61 -17.17
CA LYS A 515 11.71 7.18 -15.84
C LYS A 515 13.21 7.43 -15.65
N SER A 516 14.07 6.93 -16.55
CA SER A 516 15.51 7.08 -16.47
C SER A 516 16.02 8.47 -16.88
N GLY A 517 15.18 9.26 -17.56
CA GLY A 517 15.58 10.52 -18.16
C GLY A 517 16.57 10.41 -19.33
N THR A 518 16.82 9.19 -19.84
CA THR A 518 17.83 8.90 -20.88
C THR A 518 17.26 8.18 -22.09
N THR A 519 15.93 8.07 -22.20
CA THR A 519 15.27 7.39 -23.32
C THR A 519 15.50 8.21 -24.61
N GLN A 520 16.14 7.60 -25.58
CA GLN A 520 16.57 8.27 -26.83
C GLN A 520 15.39 8.85 -27.60
N GLU A 521 14.33 8.09 -27.77
CA GLU A 521 13.13 8.50 -28.46
C GLU A 521 12.51 9.75 -27.80
N THR A 522 12.38 9.72 -26.48
CA THR A 522 11.83 10.84 -25.70
C THR A 522 12.72 12.10 -25.84
N ASP A 523 14.05 11.96 -25.81
CA ASP A 523 14.98 13.08 -26.03
C ASP A 523 14.84 13.66 -27.45
N CYS A 524 14.74 12.80 -28.48
CA CYS A 524 14.54 13.24 -29.85
C CYS A 524 13.25 14.02 -30.04
N LEU A 525 12.15 13.51 -29.47
CA LEU A 525 10.84 14.17 -29.49
C LEU A 525 10.89 15.51 -28.73
N TYR A 526 11.48 15.53 -27.54
CA TYR A 526 11.70 16.77 -26.78
C TYR A 526 12.45 17.82 -27.60
N ARG A 527 13.57 17.47 -28.24
CA ARG A 527 14.37 18.41 -29.04
C ARG A 527 13.57 18.99 -30.20
N HIS A 528 12.79 18.16 -30.88
CA HIS A 528 11.93 18.59 -31.96
C HIS A 528 10.89 19.62 -31.51
N PHE A 529 10.15 19.31 -30.46
CA PHE A 529 9.10 20.22 -29.98
C PHE A 529 9.66 21.44 -29.25
N TRP A 530 10.83 21.32 -28.61
CA TRP A 530 11.54 22.48 -28.04
C TRP A 530 11.89 23.52 -29.09
N GLU A 531 12.42 23.13 -30.24
CA GLU A 531 12.68 24.03 -31.35
C GLU A 531 11.39 24.61 -31.93
N ARG A 532 10.37 23.79 -32.15
CA ARG A 532 9.07 24.19 -32.68
C ARG A 532 8.34 25.22 -31.81
N THR A 533 8.56 25.20 -30.50
CA THR A 533 7.97 26.17 -29.56
C THR A 533 8.87 27.39 -29.30
N GLY A 534 10.01 27.47 -29.95
CA GLY A 534 10.99 28.56 -29.72
C GLY A 534 11.57 28.52 -28.29
N GLY A 535 11.65 27.33 -27.67
CA GLY A 535 12.29 27.13 -26.38
C GLY A 535 11.48 27.62 -25.16
N ARG A 536 10.14 27.63 -25.22
CA ARG A 536 9.28 28.09 -24.12
C ARG A 536 9.08 27.03 -23.05
N GLY A 537 9.89 27.04 -21.98
CA GLY A 537 9.81 26.07 -20.88
C GLY A 537 8.42 25.96 -20.23
N ALA A 538 7.64 27.06 -20.19
CA ALA A 538 6.29 27.07 -19.66
C ALA A 538 5.29 26.13 -20.40
N GLN A 539 5.62 25.68 -21.61
CA GLN A 539 4.85 24.69 -22.37
C GLN A 539 5.30 23.24 -22.12
N PHE A 540 6.28 23.01 -21.25
CA PHE A 540 6.82 21.71 -20.99
C PHE A 540 6.63 21.30 -19.54
N VAL A 541 6.38 20.01 -19.34
CA VAL A 541 6.28 19.34 -18.04
C VAL A 541 7.11 18.08 -18.12
N ALA A 542 7.88 17.79 -17.10
CA ALA A 542 8.64 16.55 -17.00
C ALA A 542 7.97 15.58 -16.02
N ILE A 543 7.94 14.27 -16.38
CA ILE A 543 7.63 13.17 -15.46
C ILE A 543 8.83 12.23 -15.49
N THR A 544 9.54 12.11 -14.37
CA THR A 544 10.79 11.37 -14.30
C THR A 544 11.13 10.98 -12.86
N ASP A 545 12.09 10.09 -12.67
CA ASP A 545 12.63 9.81 -11.33
C ASP A 545 13.53 10.99 -10.84
N PRO A 546 13.73 11.12 -9.53
CA PRO A 546 14.71 12.08 -8.99
C PRO A 546 16.13 11.85 -9.52
N ASP A 547 16.91 12.92 -9.58
CA ASP A 547 18.34 12.92 -9.96
C ASP A 547 18.62 12.44 -11.39
N THR A 548 17.63 12.44 -12.27
CA THR A 548 17.80 12.07 -13.68
C THR A 548 18.27 13.25 -14.54
N PRO A 549 18.88 12.97 -15.71
CA PRO A 549 19.23 14.03 -16.68
C PRO A 549 18.00 14.85 -17.11
N LEU A 550 16.82 14.24 -17.20
CA LEU A 550 15.58 14.96 -17.54
C LEU A 550 15.15 15.90 -16.41
N ALA A 551 15.29 15.52 -15.14
CA ALA A 551 15.02 16.43 -14.03
C ALA A 551 15.94 17.65 -14.03
N ALA A 552 17.23 17.45 -14.29
CA ALA A 552 18.22 18.53 -14.42
C ALA A 552 17.94 19.42 -15.64
N LEU A 553 17.56 18.82 -16.77
CA LEU A 553 17.18 19.55 -17.99
C LEU A 553 15.94 20.42 -17.74
N ALA A 554 14.90 19.86 -17.10
CA ALA A 554 13.68 20.57 -16.79
C ALA A 554 13.92 21.79 -15.90
N ALA A 555 14.79 21.66 -14.90
CA ALA A 555 15.18 22.79 -14.05
C ALA A 555 15.95 23.86 -14.85
N THR A 556 16.96 23.47 -15.65
CA THR A 556 17.76 24.38 -16.48
C THR A 556 16.91 25.13 -17.53
N ARG A 557 15.97 24.45 -18.13
CA ARG A 557 15.07 24.96 -19.19
C ARG A 557 13.78 25.59 -18.64
N GLN A 558 13.64 25.68 -17.32
CA GLN A 558 12.50 26.27 -16.63
C GLN A 558 11.16 25.68 -17.09
N PHE A 559 11.06 24.36 -17.08
CA PHE A 559 9.80 23.68 -17.36
C PHE A 559 8.75 24.13 -16.35
N ARG A 560 7.49 24.18 -16.79
CA ARG A 560 6.34 24.59 -15.96
C ARG A 560 6.27 23.79 -14.67
N ARG A 561 6.49 22.48 -14.74
CA ARG A 561 6.48 21.57 -13.59
C ARG A 561 7.30 20.31 -13.86
N THR A 562 7.87 19.77 -12.79
CA THR A 562 8.49 18.43 -12.80
C THR A 562 7.79 17.56 -11.75
N PHE A 563 7.27 16.42 -12.18
CA PHE A 563 6.72 15.39 -11.29
C PHE A 563 7.81 14.34 -11.09
N LEU A 564 8.31 14.25 -9.84
CA LEU A 564 9.33 13.30 -9.45
C LEU A 564 8.68 12.02 -8.97
N ASN A 565 8.82 10.95 -9.75
CA ASN A 565 8.26 9.64 -9.46
C ASN A 565 9.13 8.88 -8.46
N PRO A 566 8.58 8.04 -7.57
CA PRO A 566 9.37 7.18 -6.71
C PRO A 566 10.32 6.27 -7.49
N LYS A 567 11.59 6.19 -7.07
CA LYS A 567 12.62 5.42 -7.75
C LYS A 567 12.39 3.91 -7.76
N ASP A 568 11.70 3.42 -6.75
CA ASP A 568 11.43 2.01 -6.48
C ASP A 568 10.22 1.43 -7.24
N ILE A 569 9.73 2.14 -8.27
CA ILE A 569 8.66 1.67 -9.13
C ILE A 569 9.22 1.39 -10.52
N GLY A 570 9.11 0.15 -11.00
CA GLY A 570 9.47 -0.23 -12.37
C GLY A 570 8.57 0.43 -13.41
N GLY A 571 9.07 0.71 -14.65
CA GLY A 571 8.28 1.41 -15.67
C GLY A 571 6.94 0.74 -15.98
N ARG A 572 6.90 -0.58 -16.15
CA ARG A 572 5.68 -1.35 -16.42
C ARG A 572 4.73 -1.49 -15.23
N TYR A 573 5.20 -1.20 -14.00
CA TYR A 573 4.44 -1.18 -12.76
C TYR A 573 4.03 0.26 -12.34
N SER A 574 4.08 1.24 -13.26
CA SER A 574 3.91 2.66 -12.92
C SER A 574 2.55 3.23 -13.32
N ALA A 575 1.59 2.39 -13.70
CA ALA A 575 0.27 2.84 -14.15
C ALA A 575 -0.47 3.72 -13.13
N LEU A 576 -0.34 3.40 -11.85
CA LEU A 576 -0.95 4.12 -10.72
C LEU A 576 -0.03 5.18 -10.10
N SER A 577 1.09 5.52 -10.74
CA SER A 577 2.01 6.58 -10.32
C SER A 577 1.79 7.87 -11.13
N TYR A 578 2.67 8.86 -10.98
CA TYR A 578 2.62 10.08 -11.80
C TYR A 578 2.62 9.80 -13.30
N PHE A 579 3.24 8.71 -13.77
CA PHE A 579 3.28 8.37 -15.20
C PHE A 579 1.89 8.13 -15.78
N GLY A 580 0.98 7.49 -15.07
CA GLY A 580 -0.40 7.31 -15.51
C GLY A 580 -1.32 8.43 -15.05
N LEU A 581 -1.18 8.91 -13.80
CA LEU A 581 -2.19 9.79 -13.19
C LEU A 581 -2.08 11.25 -13.61
N VAL A 582 -0.88 11.76 -13.93
CA VAL A 582 -0.74 13.15 -14.46
C VAL A 582 -1.47 13.29 -15.80
N PRO A 583 -1.21 12.44 -16.81
CA PRO A 583 -1.97 12.50 -18.07
C PRO A 583 -3.48 12.27 -17.88
N ALA A 584 -3.87 11.35 -16.98
CA ALA A 584 -5.28 11.09 -16.66
C ALA A 584 -5.99 12.32 -16.10
N ALA A 585 -5.37 13.00 -15.15
CA ALA A 585 -5.91 14.25 -14.58
C ALA A 585 -6.06 15.33 -15.66
N LEU A 586 -5.09 15.47 -16.57
CA LEU A 586 -5.08 16.47 -17.62
C LEU A 586 -6.21 16.30 -18.65
N ILE A 587 -6.71 15.09 -18.84
CA ILE A 587 -7.89 14.83 -19.70
C ILE A 587 -9.22 14.84 -18.95
N GLY A 588 -9.18 15.06 -17.63
CA GLY A 588 -10.35 15.17 -16.76
C GLY A 588 -10.89 13.85 -16.21
N VAL A 589 -10.07 12.78 -16.19
CA VAL A 589 -10.40 11.54 -15.47
C VAL A 589 -10.44 11.84 -13.98
N ASP A 590 -11.43 11.30 -13.28
CA ASP A 590 -11.48 11.36 -11.82
C ASP A 590 -10.43 10.41 -11.22
N VAL A 591 -9.23 10.95 -10.98
CA VAL A 591 -8.11 10.18 -10.42
C VAL A 591 -8.38 9.69 -9.00
N SER A 592 -9.28 10.38 -8.26
CA SER A 592 -9.69 9.94 -6.92
C SER A 592 -10.48 8.62 -7.01
N GLN A 593 -11.44 8.56 -7.94
CA GLN A 593 -12.22 7.34 -8.16
C GLN A 593 -11.35 6.19 -8.67
N LEU A 594 -10.43 6.47 -9.60
CA LEU A 594 -9.51 5.47 -10.13
C LEU A 594 -8.62 4.87 -9.00
N LEU A 595 -8.05 5.72 -8.15
CA LEU A 595 -7.23 5.31 -7.01
C LEU A 595 -8.03 4.59 -5.93
N HIS A 596 -9.27 5.02 -5.68
CA HIS A 596 -10.15 4.33 -4.75
C HIS A 596 -10.41 2.88 -5.20
N ARG A 597 -10.64 2.66 -6.51
CA ARG A 597 -10.81 1.31 -7.07
C ARG A 597 -9.52 0.49 -6.96
N ALA A 598 -8.35 1.08 -7.25
CA ALA A 598 -7.05 0.44 -7.09
C ALA A 598 -6.80 0.01 -5.63
N HIS A 599 -7.12 0.89 -4.70
CA HIS A 599 -6.97 0.63 -3.28
C HIS A 599 -7.82 -0.54 -2.79
N ARG A 600 -9.09 -0.64 -3.22
CA ARG A 600 -9.96 -1.80 -2.92
C ARG A 600 -9.33 -3.13 -3.36
N MET A 601 -8.71 -3.17 -4.52
CA MET A 601 -8.02 -4.36 -5.01
C MET A 601 -6.74 -4.64 -4.19
N SER A 602 -5.98 -3.61 -3.84
CA SER A 602 -4.81 -3.73 -2.96
C SER A 602 -5.18 -4.37 -1.62
N GLU A 603 -6.30 -3.96 -1.01
CA GLU A 603 -6.82 -4.55 0.23
C GLU A 603 -7.26 -6.01 0.05
N ALA A 604 -7.91 -6.33 -1.07
CA ALA A 604 -8.28 -7.71 -1.39
C ALA A 604 -7.06 -8.61 -1.62
N CYS A 605 -5.91 -8.01 -1.92
CA CYS A 605 -4.62 -8.66 -2.11
C CYS A 605 -3.67 -8.52 -0.92
N ALA A 606 -4.14 -8.00 0.23
CA ALA A 606 -3.30 -7.73 1.39
C ALA A 606 -2.62 -8.99 1.95
N ALA A 607 -1.54 -8.78 2.69
CA ALA A 607 -0.64 -9.82 3.21
C ALA A 607 -1.33 -10.92 4.03
N PHE A 608 -2.45 -10.60 4.66
CA PHE A 608 -3.22 -11.50 5.53
C PHE A 608 -4.40 -12.18 4.81
N VAL A 609 -4.67 -11.86 3.54
CA VAL A 609 -5.73 -12.51 2.76
C VAL A 609 -5.25 -13.89 2.32
N PRO A 610 -5.95 -14.98 2.66
CA PRO A 610 -5.56 -16.33 2.26
C PRO A 610 -5.37 -16.44 0.75
N ALA A 611 -4.37 -17.20 0.30
CA ALA A 611 -3.99 -17.29 -1.12
C ALA A 611 -5.18 -17.69 -2.03
N GLY A 612 -6.06 -18.58 -1.55
CA GLY A 612 -7.25 -18.99 -2.30
C GLY A 612 -8.37 -17.95 -2.37
N GLN A 613 -8.32 -16.91 -1.52
CA GLN A 613 -9.29 -15.81 -1.51
C GLN A 613 -8.70 -14.51 -2.09
N ASN A 614 -7.40 -14.48 -2.31
CA ASN A 614 -6.68 -13.34 -2.87
C ASN A 614 -6.79 -13.35 -4.40
N PRO A 615 -7.48 -12.38 -5.02
CA PRO A 615 -7.77 -12.40 -6.45
C PRO A 615 -6.52 -12.40 -7.32
N ALA A 616 -5.49 -11.68 -6.94
CA ALA A 616 -4.26 -11.60 -7.73
C ALA A 616 -3.36 -12.83 -7.56
N VAL A 617 -3.35 -13.43 -6.37
CA VAL A 617 -2.66 -14.71 -6.15
C VAL A 617 -3.34 -15.82 -6.94
N TRP A 618 -4.68 -15.85 -6.95
CA TRP A 618 -5.47 -16.78 -7.75
C TRP A 618 -5.17 -16.64 -9.25
N LEU A 619 -5.22 -15.42 -9.78
CA LEU A 619 -4.92 -15.17 -11.19
C LEU A 619 -3.46 -15.52 -11.54
N GLY A 620 -2.52 -15.13 -10.70
CA GLY A 620 -1.10 -15.44 -10.85
C GLY A 620 -0.81 -16.95 -10.83
N ALA A 621 -1.51 -17.70 -9.97
CA ALA A 621 -1.42 -19.16 -9.91
C ALA A 621 -1.93 -19.80 -11.21
N ILE A 622 -3.05 -19.32 -11.75
CA ILE A 622 -3.58 -19.80 -13.04
C ILE A 622 -2.57 -19.58 -14.18
N LEU A 623 -2.06 -18.35 -14.29
CA LEU A 623 -1.12 -17.98 -15.35
C LEU A 623 0.20 -18.75 -15.22
N GLY A 624 0.72 -18.89 -14.00
CA GLY A 624 1.95 -19.61 -13.72
C GLY A 624 1.83 -21.11 -14.02
N GLU A 625 0.78 -21.78 -13.51
CA GLU A 625 0.55 -23.21 -13.75
C GLU A 625 0.23 -23.51 -15.21
N ALA A 626 -0.54 -22.64 -15.87
CA ALA A 626 -0.80 -22.77 -17.29
C ALA A 626 0.51 -22.72 -18.10
N ALA A 627 1.40 -21.79 -17.78
CA ALA A 627 2.69 -21.68 -18.46
C ALA A 627 3.57 -22.91 -18.22
N LEU A 628 3.61 -23.43 -16.98
CA LEU A 628 4.33 -24.67 -16.65
C LEU A 628 3.74 -25.90 -17.38
N ALA A 629 2.44 -25.92 -17.61
CA ALA A 629 1.74 -26.97 -18.38
C ALA A 629 1.85 -26.79 -19.92
N GLY A 630 2.66 -25.85 -20.41
CA GLY A 630 2.82 -25.55 -21.83
C GLY A 630 1.73 -24.69 -22.46
N ARG A 631 0.81 -24.14 -21.63
CA ARG A 631 -0.22 -23.16 -22.02
C ARG A 631 0.23 -21.75 -21.73
N ASN A 632 1.29 -21.34 -22.38
CA ASN A 632 2.00 -20.10 -22.08
C ASN A 632 1.57 -18.89 -22.94
N LYS A 633 0.43 -18.96 -23.63
CA LYS A 633 -0.10 -17.89 -24.46
C LYS A 633 -1.43 -17.39 -23.88
N ALA A 634 -1.36 -16.28 -23.12
CA ALA A 634 -2.54 -15.63 -22.52
C ALA A 634 -3.23 -14.76 -23.57
N THR A 635 -4.39 -15.20 -24.07
CA THR A 635 -5.16 -14.51 -25.11
C THR A 635 -6.27 -13.70 -24.51
N PHE A 636 -6.19 -12.36 -24.67
CA PHE A 636 -7.13 -11.43 -24.09
C PHE A 636 -8.34 -11.19 -24.98
N VAL A 637 -9.53 -11.32 -24.36
CA VAL A 637 -10.83 -11.01 -24.95
C VAL A 637 -11.41 -9.85 -24.13
N LEU A 638 -11.38 -8.64 -24.68
CA LEU A 638 -11.67 -7.41 -23.98
C LEU A 638 -12.95 -6.78 -24.52
N SER A 639 -13.82 -6.26 -23.63
CA SER A 639 -14.94 -5.42 -24.03
C SER A 639 -14.45 -4.20 -24.80
N PRO A 640 -15.20 -3.75 -25.82
CA PRO A 640 -14.79 -2.61 -26.66
C PRO A 640 -14.39 -1.36 -25.86
N GLY A 641 -15.12 -1.03 -24.80
CA GLY A 641 -14.86 0.13 -23.96
C GLY A 641 -13.56 0.12 -23.19
N ILE A 642 -12.90 -1.06 -23.05
CA ILE A 642 -11.61 -1.25 -22.40
C ILE A 642 -10.60 -1.98 -23.30
N GLY A 643 -10.87 -2.08 -24.58
CA GLY A 643 -10.03 -2.84 -25.54
C GLY A 643 -8.56 -2.40 -25.55
N SER A 644 -8.30 -1.13 -25.22
CA SER A 644 -6.94 -0.58 -25.11
C SER A 644 -6.14 -1.11 -23.92
N PHE A 645 -6.77 -1.71 -22.92
CA PHE A 645 -6.09 -2.31 -21.76
C PHE A 645 -5.04 -3.34 -22.19
N GLY A 646 -5.28 -4.02 -23.31
CA GLY A 646 -4.35 -4.94 -23.92
C GLY A 646 -2.96 -4.36 -24.16
N LEU A 647 -2.82 -3.09 -24.49
CA LEU A 647 -1.53 -2.43 -24.76
C LEU A 647 -0.62 -2.41 -23.52
N TRP A 648 -1.19 -2.16 -22.37
CA TRP A 648 -0.45 -2.08 -21.10
C TRP A 648 -0.17 -3.48 -20.53
N VAL A 649 -1.18 -4.37 -20.52
CA VAL A 649 -1.02 -5.71 -19.95
C VAL A 649 -0.03 -6.56 -20.79
N GLU A 650 0.08 -6.31 -22.09
CA GLU A 650 1.12 -6.91 -22.94
C GLU A 650 2.51 -6.54 -22.45
N GLN A 651 2.77 -5.27 -22.16
CA GLN A 651 4.06 -4.87 -21.60
C GLN A 651 4.30 -5.53 -20.26
N LEU A 652 3.35 -5.42 -19.34
CA LEU A 652 3.49 -5.93 -18.00
C LEU A 652 3.89 -7.42 -18.00
N ILE A 653 3.14 -8.26 -18.69
CA ILE A 653 3.38 -9.71 -18.72
C ILE A 653 4.66 -10.04 -19.49
N ALA A 654 4.83 -9.47 -20.70
CA ALA A 654 5.94 -9.81 -21.58
C ALA A 654 7.30 -9.45 -20.99
N GLU A 655 7.43 -8.24 -20.42
CA GLU A 655 8.68 -7.79 -19.81
C GLU A 655 8.95 -8.48 -18.47
N SER A 656 7.92 -8.78 -17.70
CA SER A 656 8.08 -9.40 -16.38
C SER A 656 8.40 -10.89 -16.49
N THR A 657 7.83 -11.60 -17.46
CA THR A 657 7.92 -13.07 -17.51
C THR A 657 8.85 -13.61 -18.61
N GLY A 658 9.10 -12.85 -19.68
CA GLY A 658 9.84 -13.28 -20.86
C GLY A 658 11.35 -13.35 -20.68
N LYS A 659 11.85 -14.27 -19.84
CA LYS A 659 13.27 -14.34 -19.45
C LYS A 659 13.73 -15.79 -19.25
N GLU A 660 15.05 -16.02 -19.37
CA GLU A 660 15.66 -17.30 -19.06
C GLU A 660 15.06 -18.47 -19.88
N GLY A 661 14.60 -18.20 -21.10
CA GLY A 661 13.92 -19.19 -21.94
C GLY A 661 12.51 -19.56 -21.48
N LYS A 662 11.96 -18.83 -20.53
CA LYS A 662 10.61 -18.98 -19.99
C LYS A 662 9.74 -17.76 -20.31
N GLY A 663 8.47 -17.83 -20.00
CA GLY A 663 7.59 -16.68 -20.04
C GLY A 663 6.19 -16.98 -20.54
N ILE A 664 5.32 -16.00 -20.32
CA ILE A 664 3.96 -15.98 -20.80
C ILE A 664 3.91 -14.96 -21.94
N LEU A 665 3.45 -15.40 -23.11
CA LEU A 665 3.20 -14.52 -24.25
C LEU A 665 1.79 -13.94 -24.12
N PRO A 666 1.65 -12.64 -23.85
CA PRO A 666 0.35 -11.99 -23.93
C PRO A 666 -0.06 -11.81 -25.40
N VAL A 667 -1.30 -12.09 -25.70
CA VAL A 667 -1.87 -11.99 -27.05
C VAL A 667 -3.13 -11.11 -26.95
N ALA A 668 -2.95 -9.81 -27.14
CA ALA A 668 -4.06 -8.86 -27.13
C ALA A 668 -4.47 -8.47 -28.56
N GLY A 669 -5.75 -8.12 -28.75
CA GLY A 669 -6.27 -7.67 -30.03
C GLY A 669 -6.23 -8.71 -31.17
N GLU A 670 -6.00 -9.99 -30.89
CA GLU A 670 -6.18 -11.07 -31.87
C GLU A 670 -7.68 -11.32 -32.08
N PRO A 671 -8.23 -11.23 -33.30
CA PRO A 671 -9.64 -11.48 -33.51
C PRO A 671 -10.03 -12.88 -33.02
N LEU A 672 -11.12 -13.00 -32.26
CA LEU A 672 -11.54 -14.28 -31.70
C LEU A 672 -12.10 -15.20 -32.78
N GLY A 673 -11.47 -16.37 -32.97
CA GLY A 673 -11.84 -17.38 -33.98
C GLY A 673 -12.57 -18.59 -33.39
N PRO A 674 -12.92 -19.59 -34.24
CA PRO A 674 -13.45 -20.88 -33.81
C PRO A 674 -12.34 -21.74 -33.14
N PRO A 675 -12.70 -22.79 -32.36
CA PRO A 675 -11.70 -23.58 -31.60
C PRO A 675 -10.61 -24.24 -32.42
N ASP A 676 -10.92 -24.61 -33.67
CA ASP A 676 -10.01 -25.35 -34.55
C ASP A 676 -8.85 -24.54 -35.13
N VAL A 677 -8.86 -23.22 -34.93
CA VAL A 677 -7.73 -22.32 -35.30
C VAL A 677 -6.72 -22.14 -34.18
N TYR A 678 -6.95 -22.69 -33.00
CA TYR A 678 -6.09 -22.54 -31.85
C TYR A 678 -5.35 -23.82 -31.46
N GLY A 679 -4.07 -23.66 -31.13
CA GLY A 679 -3.26 -24.70 -30.49
C GLY A 679 -3.65 -24.91 -29.03
N ARG A 680 -3.22 -26.03 -28.43
CA ARG A 680 -3.47 -26.34 -27.01
C ARG A 680 -2.67 -25.47 -26.02
N ASP A 681 -1.88 -24.54 -26.49
CA ASP A 681 -0.96 -23.68 -25.78
C ASP A 681 -1.60 -22.37 -25.29
N ARG A 682 -2.94 -22.23 -25.44
CA ARG A 682 -3.71 -21.05 -25.09
C ARG A 682 -4.38 -21.14 -23.72
N VAL A 683 -4.46 -19.98 -23.05
CA VAL A 683 -5.40 -19.63 -21.99
C VAL A 683 -6.15 -18.37 -22.45
N PHE A 684 -7.47 -18.40 -22.42
CA PHE A 684 -8.27 -17.22 -22.77
C PHE A 684 -8.64 -16.45 -21.51
N VAL A 685 -8.46 -15.13 -21.54
CA VAL A 685 -8.79 -14.23 -20.42
C VAL A 685 -9.76 -13.17 -20.90
N GLU A 686 -10.99 -13.25 -20.45
CA GLU A 686 -12.02 -12.27 -20.72
C GLU A 686 -12.06 -11.19 -19.63
N LEU A 687 -12.01 -9.92 -20.05
CA LEU A 687 -12.38 -8.79 -19.21
C LEU A 687 -13.62 -8.13 -19.82
N SER A 688 -14.73 -8.14 -19.09
CA SER A 688 -16.03 -7.69 -19.60
C SER A 688 -16.60 -6.54 -18.79
N LEU A 689 -17.22 -5.59 -19.52
CA LEU A 689 -18.03 -4.50 -18.96
C LEU A 689 -19.52 -4.81 -19.09
N PRO A 690 -20.38 -4.41 -18.13
CA PRO A 690 -21.82 -4.55 -18.24
C PRO A 690 -22.36 -3.82 -19.48
N GLY A 691 -23.27 -4.49 -20.19
CA GLY A 691 -23.89 -3.96 -21.40
C GLY A 691 -23.03 -3.97 -22.67
N GLU A 692 -21.75 -4.37 -22.57
CA GLU A 692 -20.85 -4.55 -23.71
C GLU A 692 -20.61 -6.03 -24.07
N SER A 693 -21.41 -6.94 -23.51
CA SER A 693 -21.33 -8.38 -23.80
C SER A 693 -21.94 -8.67 -25.17
N ASP A 694 -21.17 -9.29 -26.05
CA ASP A 694 -21.61 -9.78 -27.37
C ASP A 694 -21.91 -11.29 -27.28
N ASP A 695 -23.15 -11.68 -27.59
CA ASP A 695 -23.58 -13.07 -27.58
C ASP A 695 -22.72 -13.98 -28.50
N ALA A 696 -22.20 -13.44 -29.60
CA ALA A 696 -21.28 -14.16 -30.47
C ALA A 696 -19.93 -14.41 -29.78
N VAL A 697 -19.38 -13.44 -29.08
CA VAL A 697 -18.15 -13.60 -28.27
C VAL A 697 -18.38 -14.65 -27.17
N GLN A 698 -19.50 -14.56 -26.44
CA GLN A 698 -19.84 -15.53 -25.40
C GLN A 698 -20.05 -16.94 -25.97
N GLY A 699 -20.66 -17.05 -27.15
CA GLY A 699 -20.81 -18.32 -27.85
C GLY A 699 -19.46 -18.94 -28.22
N ARG A 700 -18.52 -18.14 -28.72
CA ARG A 700 -17.14 -18.56 -29.01
C ARG A 700 -16.35 -18.98 -27.78
N LEU A 701 -16.44 -18.22 -26.67
CA LEU A 701 -15.77 -18.56 -25.42
C LEU A 701 -16.30 -19.91 -24.85
N ARG A 702 -17.63 -20.15 -24.91
CA ARG A 702 -18.19 -21.45 -24.54
C ARG A 702 -17.69 -22.59 -25.44
N ALA A 703 -17.60 -22.35 -26.72
CA ALA A 703 -17.07 -23.35 -27.68
C ALA A 703 -15.57 -23.64 -27.41
N LEU A 704 -14.78 -22.62 -27.13
CA LEU A 704 -13.37 -22.78 -26.76
C LEU A 704 -13.21 -23.58 -25.48
N ASN A 705 -14.01 -23.27 -24.46
CA ASN A 705 -14.02 -24.04 -23.23
C ASN A 705 -14.40 -25.50 -23.48
N ALA A 706 -15.50 -25.77 -24.19
CA ALA A 706 -15.93 -27.12 -24.57
C ALA A 706 -14.85 -27.89 -25.35
N ALA A 707 -13.98 -27.21 -26.11
CA ALA A 707 -12.83 -27.79 -26.81
C ALA A 707 -11.60 -28.00 -25.88
N GLY A 708 -11.70 -27.69 -24.58
CA GLY A 708 -10.67 -27.93 -23.60
C GLY A 708 -9.67 -26.78 -23.42
N HIS A 709 -9.98 -25.57 -23.88
CA HIS A 709 -9.20 -24.38 -23.57
C HIS A 709 -9.65 -23.79 -22.25
N PRO A 710 -8.74 -23.48 -21.32
CA PRO A 710 -9.07 -22.73 -20.11
C PRO A 710 -9.60 -21.33 -20.44
N VAL A 711 -10.68 -20.93 -19.78
CA VAL A 711 -11.28 -19.61 -19.90
C VAL A 711 -11.39 -18.97 -18.52
N VAL A 712 -10.70 -17.86 -18.33
CA VAL A 712 -10.76 -17.01 -17.13
C VAL A 712 -11.66 -15.83 -17.44
N ARG A 713 -12.61 -15.50 -16.55
CA ARG A 713 -13.53 -14.37 -16.69
C ARG A 713 -13.38 -13.40 -15.55
N LEU A 714 -13.14 -12.14 -15.89
CA LEU A 714 -13.05 -11.00 -14.97
C LEU A 714 -14.13 -10.01 -15.39
N THR A 715 -15.17 -9.84 -14.56
CA THR A 715 -16.30 -8.96 -14.85
C THR A 715 -16.12 -7.67 -14.07
N LEU A 716 -15.96 -6.57 -14.78
CA LEU A 716 -15.84 -5.22 -14.23
C LEU A 716 -17.23 -4.60 -14.05
N GLU A 717 -17.37 -3.60 -13.19
CA GLU A 717 -18.63 -2.87 -13.01
C GLU A 717 -18.73 -1.66 -13.90
N ASP A 718 -17.63 -0.93 -14.03
CA ASP A 718 -17.52 0.24 -14.91
C ASP A 718 -16.04 0.42 -15.35
N ARG A 719 -15.80 1.47 -16.13
CA ARG A 719 -14.45 1.77 -16.66
C ARG A 719 -13.44 2.19 -15.59
N TYR A 720 -13.89 2.70 -14.43
CA TYR A 720 -12.99 3.05 -13.31
C TYR A 720 -12.39 1.82 -12.63
N ASP A 721 -12.97 0.63 -12.85
CA ASP A 721 -12.36 -0.62 -12.41
C ASP A 721 -11.02 -0.92 -13.10
N LEU A 722 -10.63 -0.17 -14.14
CA LEU A 722 -9.25 -0.19 -14.63
C LEU A 722 -8.24 0.15 -13.52
N GLY A 723 -8.61 0.97 -12.53
CA GLY A 723 -7.78 1.22 -11.36
C GLY A 723 -7.50 -0.06 -10.57
N GLN A 724 -8.52 -0.92 -10.38
CA GLN A 724 -8.37 -2.23 -9.75
C GLN A 724 -7.51 -3.15 -10.61
N GLU A 725 -7.79 -3.19 -11.93
CA GLU A 725 -7.11 -4.10 -12.84
C GLU A 725 -5.63 -3.76 -13.02
N PHE A 726 -5.22 -2.50 -12.92
CA PHE A 726 -3.79 -2.16 -12.90
C PHE A 726 -3.09 -2.85 -11.73
N PHE A 727 -3.57 -2.69 -10.51
CA PHE A 727 -2.98 -3.34 -9.34
C PHE A 727 -3.13 -4.88 -9.38
N HIS A 728 -4.31 -5.37 -9.76
CA HIS A 728 -4.61 -6.80 -9.87
C HIS A 728 -3.60 -7.53 -10.76
N TRP A 729 -3.36 -7.00 -11.97
CA TRP A 729 -2.43 -7.61 -12.93
C TRP A 729 -0.97 -7.41 -12.53
N GLU A 730 -0.60 -6.29 -11.90
CA GLU A 730 0.75 -6.08 -11.36
C GLU A 730 1.08 -7.17 -10.33
N PHE A 731 0.19 -7.39 -9.38
CA PHE A 731 0.39 -8.40 -8.33
C PHE A 731 0.32 -9.83 -8.90
N ALA A 732 -0.65 -10.13 -9.77
CA ALA A 732 -0.77 -11.45 -10.41
C ALA A 732 0.45 -11.79 -11.25
N THR A 733 1.02 -10.81 -11.97
CA THR A 733 2.24 -11.00 -12.76
C THR A 733 3.46 -11.24 -11.86
N ALA A 734 3.56 -10.55 -10.74
CA ALA A 734 4.60 -10.80 -9.75
C ALA A 734 4.52 -12.23 -9.17
N VAL A 735 3.32 -12.71 -8.85
CA VAL A 735 3.07 -14.10 -8.40
C VAL A 735 3.41 -15.11 -9.50
N ALA A 736 2.99 -14.88 -10.75
CA ALA A 736 3.36 -15.76 -11.87
C ALA A 736 4.88 -15.83 -12.06
N GLY A 737 5.59 -14.68 -11.90
CA GLY A 737 7.05 -14.62 -11.90
C GLY A 737 7.69 -15.48 -10.80
N ALA A 738 7.13 -15.47 -9.59
CA ALA A 738 7.57 -16.31 -8.48
C ALA A 738 7.40 -17.81 -8.80
N ILE A 739 6.25 -18.20 -9.35
CA ILE A 739 5.98 -19.58 -9.77
C ILE A 739 6.96 -20.04 -10.86
N LEU A 740 7.26 -19.17 -11.82
CA LEU A 740 8.23 -19.43 -12.88
C LEU A 740 9.68 -19.33 -12.39
N ARG A 741 9.92 -18.86 -11.16
CA ARG A 741 11.25 -18.64 -10.55
C ARG A 741 12.14 -17.71 -11.38
N ILE A 742 11.58 -16.60 -11.81
CA ILE A 742 12.26 -15.57 -12.58
C ILE A 742 12.16 -14.21 -11.85
N ASN A 743 13.13 -13.31 -12.07
CA ASN A 743 13.00 -11.93 -11.62
C ASN A 743 11.93 -11.22 -12.45
N ALA A 744 10.80 -10.83 -11.83
CA ALA A 744 9.69 -10.19 -12.53
C ALA A 744 9.94 -8.68 -12.82
N PHE A 745 11.03 -8.09 -12.38
CA PHE A 745 11.22 -6.64 -12.35
C PHE A 745 12.36 -6.12 -13.24
N ASP A 746 13.36 -6.94 -13.58
CA ASP A 746 14.44 -6.58 -14.50
C ASP A 746 14.04 -6.73 -15.99
N GLN A 747 14.88 -6.27 -16.91
CA GLN A 747 14.72 -6.41 -18.37
C GLN A 747 16.08 -6.56 -19.09
N PRO A 748 16.77 -7.68 -18.91
CA PRO A 748 18.16 -7.85 -19.36
C PRO A 748 18.36 -7.86 -20.89
N ASN A 749 17.29 -8.16 -21.68
CA ASN A 749 17.43 -8.39 -23.12
C ASN A 749 17.12 -7.16 -24.01
N VAL A 750 16.91 -5.99 -23.43
CA VAL A 750 16.62 -4.74 -24.16
C VAL A 750 17.90 -4.02 -24.62
N ALA A 751 19.00 -4.16 -23.89
CA ALA A 751 20.25 -3.42 -24.14
C ALA A 751 20.89 -3.73 -25.50
N GLU A 752 20.77 -4.98 -25.98
CA GLU A 752 21.37 -5.44 -27.24
C GLU A 752 20.82 -4.70 -28.46
N SER A 753 19.50 -4.56 -28.56
CA SER A 753 18.88 -3.81 -29.67
C SER A 753 19.32 -2.32 -29.67
N LYS A 754 19.41 -1.71 -28.49
CA LYS A 754 19.90 -0.33 -28.36
C LYS A 754 21.35 -0.17 -28.84
N GLN A 755 22.22 -1.12 -28.51
CA GLN A 755 23.60 -1.11 -28.96
C GLN A 755 23.69 -1.30 -30.49
N ASN A 756 22.95 -2.24 -31.04
CA ASN A 756 22.89 -2.44 -32.49
C ASN A 756 22.37 -1.17 -33.21
N THR A 757 21.33 -0.52 -32.69
CA THR A 757 20.81 0.74 -33.24
C THR A 757 21.90 1.83 -33.30
N LYS A 758 22.71 1.97 -32.25
CA LYS A 758 23.83 2.93 -32.23
C LYS A 758 24.89 2.60 -33.29
N GLU A 759 25.17 1.32 -33.50
CA GLU A 759 26.13 0.86 -34.54
C GLU A 759 25.62 1.11 -35.95
N VAL A 760 24.33 0.93 -36.19
CA VAL A 760 23.70 1.23 -37.47
C VAL A 760 23.72 2.73 -37.75
N LEU A 761 23.33 3.56 -36.77
CA LEU A 761 23.42 5.04 -36.91
C LEU A 761 24.82 5.54 -37.15
N ALA A 762 25.83 4.86 -36.63
CA ALA A 762 27.23 5.15 -36.87
C ALA A 762 27.76 4.63 -38.22
N GLY A 763 26.90 4.02 -39.06
CA GLY A 763 27.29 3.48 -40.38
C GLY A 763 28.14 2.21 -40.31
N ARG A 764 28.25 1.56 -39.14
CA ARG A 764 29.10 0.36 -38.96
C ARG A 764 28.42 -0.95 -39.41
N LYS A 765 27.13 -0.95 -39.60
CA LYS A 765 26.31 -2.11 -40.05
C LYS A 765 25.45 -1.71 -41.24
N PRO A 766 25.52 -2.42 -42.34
CA PRO A 766 24.70 -2.16 -43.54
C PRO A 766 23.24 -2.60 -43.25
N PRO A 767 22.26 -2.00 -43.91
CA PRO A 767 20.85 -2.39 -43.77
C PRO A 767 20.60 -3.78 -44.40
N THR A 768 19.80 -4.59 -43.74
CA THR A 768 19.34 -5.88 -44.24
C THR A 768 18.33 -5.67 -45.36
N PRO A 769 18.44 -6.28 -46.50
CA PRO A 769 17.46 -6.18 -47.58
C PRO A 769 16.13 -6.86 -47.21
N ALA A 770 15.04 -6.44 -47.86
CA ALA A 770 13.75 -7.12 -47.74
C ALA A 770 13.84 -8.55 -48.33
N SER A 771 13.15 -9.47 -47.65
CA SER A 771 13.07 -10.88 -48.07
C SER A 771 12.22 -11.06 -49.32
N SER A 772 12.60 -11.99 -50.17
CA SER A 772 11.81 -12.38 -51.34
C SER A 772 10.54 -13.16 -50.95
N ALA A 773 9.57 -13.28 -51.85
CA ALA A 773 8.37 -14.06 -51.64
C ALA A 773 8.70 -15.55 -51.32
N SER A 774 9.70 -16.13 -51.97
CA SER A 774 10.12 -17.51 -51.70
C SER A 774 10.80 -17.69 -50.33
N GLU A 775 11.47 -16.66 -49.82
CA GLU A 775 12.00 -16.66 -48.43
C GLU A 775 10.89 -16.56 -47.41
N LEU A 776 9.88 -15.76 -47.72
CA LEU A 776 8.69 -15.61 -46.89
C LEU A 776 7.88 -16.91 -46.80
N ASP A 777 7.71 -17.62 -47.95
CA ASP A 777 7.04 -18.90 -47.98
C ASP A 777 7.79 -19.96 -47.16
N ARG A 778 9.13 -20.00 -47.25
CA ARG A 778 9.97 -20.89 -46.43
C ARG A 778 9.88 -20.56 -44.95
N PHE A 779 9.84 -19.26 -44.61
CA PHE A 779 9.68 -18.79 -43.24
C PHE A 779 8.35 -19.27 -42.64
N PHE A 780 7.23 -19.11 -43.36
CA PHE A 780 5.93 -19.59 -42.88
C PHE A 780 5.85 -21.12 -42.80
N ALA A 781 6.47 -21.84 -43.74
CA ALA A 781 6.52 -23.30 -43.73
C ALA A 781 7.33 -23.88 -42.56
N ALA A 782 8.21 -23.11 -41.97
CA ALA A 782 9.02 -23.52 -40.82
C ALA A 782 8.28 -23.41 -39.48
N ILE A 783 7.14 -22.69 -39.41
CA ILE A 783 6.34 -22.51 -38.21
C ILE A 783 5.64 -23.79 -37.81
N LYS A 784 5.74 -24.19 -36.56
CA LYS A 784 5.20 -25.44 -35.99
C LYS A 784 4.12 -25.18 -34.97
N PRO A 785 3.23 -26.17 -34.69
CA PRO A 785 2.33 -26.08 -33.54
C PRO A 785 3.08 -25.77 -32.23
N GLY A 786 2.61 -24.82 -31.46
CA GLY A 786 3.25 -24.33 -30.22
C GLY A 786 4.16 -23.13 -30.44
N ASP A 787 4.52 -22.79 -31.68
CA ASP A 787 5.20 -21.54 -32.01
C ASP A 787 4.24 -20.34 -31.92
N TYR A 788 4.77 -19.14 -32.14
CA TYR A 788 3.98 -17.91 -32.34
C TYR A 788 4.60 -17.06 -33.47
N LEU A 789 3.75 -16.25 -34.10
CA LEU A 789 4.17 -15.29 -35.12
C LEU A 789 3.98 -13.85 -34.56
N ALA A 790 5.07 -13.05 -34.54
CA ALA A 790 5.03 -11.66 -34.20
C ALA A 790 5.10 -10.79 -35.47
N LEU A 791 4.07 -9.98 -35.71
CA LEU A 791 4.03 -8.93 -36.71
C LEU A 791 4.60 -7.64 -36.09
N MET A 792 5.72 -7.18 -36.64
CA MET A 792 6.52 -6.06 -36.11
C MET A 792 6.48 -4.91 -37.12
N ALA A 793 5.49 -4.02 -36.98
CA ALA A 793 5.15 -3.02 -37.99
C ALA A 793 5.87 -1.68 -37.74
N TYR A 794 6.85 -1.33 -38.53
CA TYR A 794 7.43 0.02 -38.63
C TYR A 794 6.68 0.78 -39.71
N LEU A 795 5.47 1.20 -39.37
CA LEU A 795 4.47 1.86 -40.17
C LEU A 795 3.81 2.95 -39.33
N PRO A 796 3.24 4.00 -39.91
CA PRO A 796 2.46 4.95 -39.15
C PRO A 796 1.21 4.26 -38.55
N PRO A 797 0.93 4.48 -37.25
CA PRO A 797 -0.24 3.91 -36.58
C PRO A 797 -1.51 4.68 -37.03
N THR A 798 -2.07 4.25 -38.16
CA THR A 798 -3.28 4.83 -38.73
C THR A 798 -4.44 3.83 -38.71
N PRO A 799 -5.69 4.27 -38.63
CA PRO A 799 -6.86 3.38 -38.72
C PRO A 799 -6.89 2.50 -39.98
N GLN A 800 -6.25 2.94 -41.08
CA GLN A 800 -6.13 2.16 -42.28
C GLN A 800 -5.14 1.01 -42.11
N ASN A 801 -3.95 1.28 -41.55
CA ASN A 801 -2.95 0.26 -41.28
C ASN A 801 -3.43 -0.72 -40.21
N ASP A 802 -4.11 -0.22 -39.17
CA ASP A 802 -4.72 -1.08 -38.14
C ASP A 802 -5.65 -2.14 -38.77
N ARG A 803 -6.56 -1.73 -39.65
CA ARG A 803 -7.48 -2.65 -40.35
C ARG A 803 -6.75 -3.64 -41.24
N ARG A 804 -5.76 -3.18 -42.03
CA ARG A 804 -4.97 -4.07 -42.92
C ARG A 804 -4.17 -5.13 -42.14
N LEU A 805 -3.54 -4.67 -41.06
CA LEU A 805 -2.77 -5.57 -40.17
C LEU A 805 -3.68 -6.55 -39.42
N ALA A 806 -4.86 -6.12 -38.96
CA ALA A 806 -5.84 -7.00 -38.33
C ALA A 806 -6.30 -8.14 -39.27
N VAL A 807 -6.63 -7.80 -40.51
CA VAL A 807 -7.02 -8.78 -41.54
C VAL A 807 -5.87 -9.75 -41.85
N ALA A 808 -4.65 -9.24 -42.05
CA ALA A 808 -3.46 -10.06 -42.26
C ALA A 808 -3.20 -11.01 -41.07
N ARG A 809 -3.32 -10.48 -39.86
CA ARG A 809 -3.14 -11.24 -38.60
C ARG A 809 -4.15 -12.40 -38.49
N GLU A 810 -5.42 -12.15 -38.77
CA GLU A 810 -6.49 -13.17 -38.75
C GLU A 810 -6.23 -14.29 -39.77
N LYS A 811 -5.94 -13.94 -41.03
CA LYS A 811 -5.59 -14.91 -42.10
C LYS A 811 -4.37 -15.76 -41.69
N LEU A 812 -3.34 -15.15 -41.14
CA LEU A 812 -2.12 -15.85 -40.71
C LEU A 812 -2.40 -16.79 -39.55
N ARG A 813 -3.16 -16.35 -38.52
CA ARG A 813 -3.58 -17.21 -37.41
C ARG A 813 -4.35 -18.45 -37.93
N ASP A 814 -5.35 -18.23 -38.77
CA ASP A 814 -6.23 -19.32 -39.28
C ASP A 814 -5.45 -20.32 -40.13
N ARG A 815 -4.51 -19.83 -40.93
CA ARG A 815 -3.66 -20.67 -41.78
C ARG A 815 -2.62 -21.45 -40.97
N LEU A 816 -1.94 -20.78 -40.03
CA LEU A 816 -0.79 -21.34 -39.31
C LEU A 816 -1.18 -22.04 -38.01
N LYS A 817 -2.37 -21.76 -37.49
CA LYS A 817 -2.91 -22.26 -36.20
C LYS A 817 -1.99 -22.01 -35.01
N VAL A 818 -1.29 -20.88 -35.01
CA VAL A 818 -0.41 -20.42 -33.93
C VAL A 818 -0.85 -19.07 -33.39
N ALA A 819 -0.36 -18.71 -32.22
CA ALA A 819 -0.55 -17.37 -31.64
C ALA A 819 0.04 -16.29 -32.55
N THR A 820 -0.67 -15.19 -32.69
CA THR A 820 -0.15 -14.02 -33.39
C THR A 820 -0.11 -12.80 -32.47
N THR A 821 0.99 -12.07 -32.48
CA THR A 821 1.08 -10.75 -31.84
C THR A 821 1.29 -9.68 -32.90
N LEU A 822 0.90 -8.45 -32.60
CA LEU A 822 1.07 -7.30 -33.46
C LEU A 822 1.56 -6.12 -32.64
N GLY A 823 2.68 -5.52 -33.02
CA GLY A 823 3.18 -4.30 -32.39
C GLY A 823 3.71 -3.30 -33.41
N TYR A 824 3.47 -2.01 -33.15
CA TYR A 824 4.14 -0.94 -33.90
C TYR A 824 5.53 -0.68 -33.34
N GLY A 825 6.50 -0.51 -34.22
CA GLY A 825 7.84 -0.10 -33.86
C GLY A 825 7.98 1.43 -33.82
N PRO A 826 8.81 1.95 -32.94
CA PRO A 826 9.63 1.28 -31.92
C PRO A 826 8.91 0.96 -30.60
N ARG A 827 7.61 1.23 -30.45
CA ARG A 827 6.82 0.99 -29.24
C ARG A 827 7.05 -0.40 -28.65
N PHE A 828 6.95 -1.46 -29.47
CA PHE A 828 7.09 -2.84 -29.00
C PHE A 828 8.50 -3.18 -28.48
N LEU A 829 9.55 -2.41 -28.80
CA LEU A 829 10.88 -2.59 -28.21
C LEU A 829 10.86 -2.33 -26.69
N HIS A 830 9.91 -1.52 -26.23
CA HIS A 830 9.66 -1.15 -24.86
C HIS A 830 8.42 -1.87 -24.27
N SER A 831 8.02 -3.01 -24.83
CA SER A 831 6.92 -3.86 -24.35
C SER A 831 7.20 -5.36 -24.59
N THR A 832 6.78 -5.93 -25.73
CA THR A 832 6.96 -7.35 -26.02
C THR A 832 8.41 -7.74 -26.40
N GLY A 833 9.26 -6.77 -26.69
CA GLY A 833 10.66 -7.01 -27.09
C GLY A 833 11.46 -7.87 -26.12
N GLN A 834 11.16 -7.83 -24.82
CA GLN A 834 11.82 -8.67 -23.82
C GLN A 834 11.45 -10.16 -24.01
N VAL A 835 10.16 -10.51 -24.16
CA VAL A 835 9.75 -11.90 -24.35
C VAL A 835 10.17 -12.45 -25.71
N HIS A 836 10.25 -11.61 -26.74
CA HIS A 836 10.74 -12.00 -28.06
C HIS A 836 12.20 -12.46 -28.04
N LYS A 837 13.03 -11.84 -27.22
CA LYS A 837 14.48 -12.11 -27.11
C LYS A 837 14.81 -13.07 -25.97
N GLY A 838 14.19 -12.91 -24.81
CA GLY A 838 14.52 -13.65 -23.59
C GLY A 838 13.59 -14.81 -23.27
N GLY A 839 12.40 -14.84 -23.87
CA GLY A 839 11.39 -15.88 -23.66
C GLY A 839 11.71 -17.21 -24.37
N PRO A 840 10.77 -18.16 -24.39
CA PRO A 840 10.93 -19.45 -25.07
C PRO A 840 11.34 -19.28 -26.54
N PRO A 841 12.19 -20.16 -27.08
CA PRO A 841 12.71 -20.05 -28.47
C PRO A 841 11.70 -20.53 -29.52
N VAL A 842 10.44 -20.18 -29.41
CA VAL A 842 9.32 -20.59 -30.27
C VAL A 842 8.71 -19.40 -31.04
N GLY A 843 9.39 -18.25 -31.06
CA GLY A 843 8.94 -17.07 -31.77
C GLY A 843 9.46 -17.00 -33.21
N HIS A 844 8.58 -16.63 -34.14
CA HIS A 844 8.89 -16.29 -35.53
C HIS A 844 8.53 -14.81 -35.74
N PHE A 845 9.42 -14.05 -36.37
CA PHE A 845 9.33 -12.59 -36.42
C PHE A 845 9.24 -12.08 -37.85
N LEU A 846 8.14 -11.45 -38.18
CA LEU A 846 7.90 -10.82 -39.47
C LEU A 846 7.95 -9.29 -39.29
N GLN A 847 9.05 -8.70 -39.66
CA GLN A 847 9.23 -7.26 -39.63
C GLN A 847 8.71 -6.65 -40.93
N ILE A 848 7.83 -5.66 -40.80
CA ILE A 848 7.22 -4.92 -41.89
C ILE A 848 7.74 -3.51 -41.83
N ILE A 849 8.43 -3.06 -42.88
CA ILE A 849 8.96 -1.70 -42.98
C ILE A 849 8.32 -0.98 -44.17
N GLU A 850 8.33 0.33 -44.16
CA GLU A 850 7.90 1.15 -45.27
C GLU A 850 8.90 2.30 -45.48
N ARG A 851 9.24 2.56 -46.72
CA ARG A 851 10.14 3.68 -47.05
C ARG A 851 9.46 5.01 -46.78
N VAL A 852 10.13 5.87 -45.98
CA VAL A 852 9.67 7.21 -45.68
C VAL A 852 10.09 8.17 -46.81
N GLU A 853 9.15 8.83 -47.45
CA GLU A 853 9.41 9.84 -48.51
C GLU A 853 9.73 11.22 -47.94
N GLN A 854 9.05 11.62 -46.86
CA GLN A 854 9.27 12.91 -46.19
C GLN A 854 9.78 12.68 -44.77
N ASP A 855 11.02 13.05 -44.54
CA ASP A 855 11.66 12.85 -43.26
C ASP A 855 11.69 14.13 -42.41
N VAL A 856 11.85 13.99 -41.08
CA VAL A 856 11.84 15.08 -40.12
C VAL A 856 13.20 15.14 -39.40
N SER A 857 13.85 16.29 -39.43
CA SER A 857 15.15 16.52 -38.74
C SER A 857 14.98 16.52 -37.22
N ILE A 858 16.01 16.06 -36.53
CA ILE A 858 16.11 16.12 -35.05
C ILE A 858 17.13 17.18 -34.67
N PRO A 859 16.71 18.28 -34.04
CA PRO A 859 17.61 19.39 -33.73
C PRO A 859 18.83 18.97 -32.89
N GLY A 860 20.02 19.34 -33.37
CA GLY A 860 21.27 19.04 -32.68
C GLY A 860 21.77 17.60 -32.81
N LEU A 861 21.13 16.76 -33.65
CA LEU A 861 21.58 15.41 -33.95
C LEU A 861 21.92 15.25 -35.44
N PRO A 862 22.89 14.39 -35.80
CA PRO A 862 23.35 14.21 -37.19
C PRO A 862 22.44 13.27 -38.00
N TYR A 863 21.28 12.86 -37.47
CA TYR A 863 20.34 11.97 -38.11
C TYR A 863 18.90 12.49 -37.95
N THR A 864 18.01 12.00 -38.80
CA THR A 864 16.61 12.33 -38.82
C THR A 864 15.75 11.26 -38.10
N PHE A 865 14.44 11.54 -37.93
CA PHE A 865 13.53 10.54 -37.31
C PHE A 865 13.40 9.28 -38.17
N GLY A 866 13.32 9.36 -39.50
CA GLY A 866 13.26 8.20 -40.38
C GLY A 866 14.56 7.38 -40.38
N GLN A 867 15.72 8.06 -40.26
CA GLN A 867 17.00 7.35 -40.06
C GLN A 867 17.04 6.64 -38.71
N LEU A 868 16.50 7.27 -37.65
CA LEU A 868 16.44 6.67 -36.31
C LEU A 868 15.50 5.44 -36.32
N GLU A 869 14.31 5.56 -36.90
CA GLU A 869 13.35 4.46 -37.01
C GLU A 869 13.94 3.28 -37.81
N SER A 870 14.55 3.56 -38.97
CA SER A 870 15.23 2.55 -39.78
C SER A 870 16.36 1.84 -39.03
N ALA A 871 17.13 2.60 -38.23
CA ALA A 871 18.21 2.04 -37.42
C ALA A 871 17.66 1.19 -36.24
N GLN A 872 16.52 1.56 -35.65
CA GLN A 872 15.85 0.78 -34.62
C GLN A 872 15.29 -0.53 -35.21
N ALA A 873 14.66 -0.47 -36.36
CA ALA A 873 14.19 -1.65 -37.09
C ALA A 873 15.33 -2.62 -37.42
N GLU A 874 16.46 -2.10 -37.92
CA GLU A 874 17.63 -2.91 -38.21
C GLU A 874 18.26 -3.47 -36.95
N GLY A 875 18.43 -2.65 -35.92
CA GLY A 875 19.06 -3.06 -34.66
C GLY A 875 18.28 -4.19 -33.97
N ASP A 876 16.95 -4.16 -34.05
CA ASP A 876 16.09 -5.20 -33.49
C ASP A 876 16.14 -6.50 -34.30
N LEU A 877 16.08 -6.43 -35.63
CA LEU A 877 16.23 -7.57 -36.51
C LEU A 877 17.55 -8.32 -36.29
N LEU A 878 18.65 -7.55 -36.16
CA LEU A 878 19.99 -8.11 -35.88
C LEU A 878 20.04 -8.78 -34.49
N ALA A 879 19.41 -8.21 -33.48
CA ALA A 879 19.34 -8.79 -32.14
C ALA A 879 18.55 -10.12 -32.13
N LEU A 880 17.42 -10.19 -32.83
CA LEU A 880 16.64 -11.41 -32.95
C LEU A 880 17.42 -12.52 -33.68
N ARG A 881 18.02 -12.20 -34.82
CA ARG A 881 18.83 -13.15 -35.59
C ARG A 881 20.09 -13.60 -34.84
N GLY A 882 20.75 -12.68 -34.12
CA GLY A 882 21.91 -13.01 -33.28
C GLY A 882 21.59 -13.98 -32.16
N ARG A 883 20.34 -14.07 -31.74
CA ARG A 883 19.82 -15.03 -30.77
C ARG A 883 19.26 -16.30 -31.42
N GLY A 884 19.47 -16.51 -32.71
CA GLY A 884 18.94 -17.65 -33.45
C GLY A 884 17.43 -17.64 -33.63
N ARG A 885 16.77 -16.48 -33.50
CA ARG A 885 15.33 -16.34 -33.73
C ARG A 885 15.04 -16.22 -35.20
N PRO A 886 14.13 -17.04 -35.80
CA PRO A 886 13.71 -16.87 -37.16
C PRO A 886 13.08 -15.49 -37.39
N ALA A 887 13.73 -14.65 -38.20
CA ALA A 887 13.26 -13.30 -38.45
C ALA A 887 13.46 -12.91 -39.91
N VAL A 888 12.39 -12.44 -40.55
CA VAL A 888 12.36 -11.94 -41.92
C VAL A 888 11.82 -10.53 -41.99
N ARG A 889 12.15 -9.78 -43.04
CA ARG A 889 11.73 -8.40 -43.28
C ARG A 889 11.02 -8.33 -44.65
N ILE A 890 9.91 -7.62 -44.68
CA ILE A 890 9.21 -7.30 -45.92
C ILE A 890 9.03 -5.79 -46.06
N ASP A 891 8.89 -5.33 -47.33
CA ASP A 891 8.60 -3.94 -47.66
C ASP A 891 7.09 -3.77 -47.91
N GLY A 892 6.42 -3.04 -47.01
CA GLY A 892 4.96 -2.84 -47.02
C GLY A 892 4.14 -4.12 -46.78
N LEU A 893 2.82 -3.96 -46.83
CA LEU A 893 1.85 -5.02 -46.57
C LEU A 893 1.46 -5.86 -47.83
N GLY A 894 1.89 -5.46 -48.99
CA GLY A 894 1.43 -6.06 -50.24
C GLY A 894 1.67 -7.59 -50.39
N LEU A 895 2.72 -8.14 -49.78
CA LEU A 895 2.99 -9.59 -49.75
C LEU A 895 2.07 -10.36 -48.80
N LEU A 896 1.42 -9.72 -47.84
CA LEU A 896 0.49 -10.35 -46.89
C LEU A 896 -0.98 -10.26 -47.36
N GLU A 897 -1.26 -9.43 -48.32
CA GLU A 897 -2.60 -9.21 -48.88
C GLU A 897 -2.93 -10.19 -50.03
N ARG A 898 -1.89 -10.86 -50.58
CA ARG A 898 -2.01 -11.93 -51.60
C ARG A 898 -2.36 -13.26 -50.94
#